data_96729e4b3ebbcfc5cb7400d986666146
#
_entry.id   96729e4b3ebbcfc5cb7400d986666146
#
_cell.length_a   1.000
_cell.length_b   1.000
_cell.length_c   1.000
_cell.angle_alpha   90.00
_cell.angle_beta   90.00
_cell.angle_gamma   90.00
#
_symmetry.space_group_name_H-M   'P 1'
#
loop_
_entity.id
_entity.type
_entity.pdbx_description
1 polymer ?
#
loop_
_entity_poly.entity_id
_entity_poly.type
_entity_poly.pdbx_seq_one_letter_code
_entity_poly.pdbx_strand_id
1 'polypeptide(L)'
;MKKLTLLLMACAVAVMGFAAGGNITYELNGGVTNPDGWKNKNDMYMGLNASWNTFKGTTTVWKSLEELNGDLAAGIPTQASTMDLTFIADPAVKAKWQWLVDYMDAVNTAQGTALATSAAANLRYNFSAFFLNGKRTTWPVSADYAIAGQPAAFMPAWKAGFAGPTTYDGTAAVILPAPYKEGATFDGWYTTADFLGERVTSIPVGETGDKAFYAKWVEYIPTIAEIWALSTGGVSTKASGVVSLIVGNDVYMQDATGGILLTFTTSVGVAVGDEIVVDAKTAANGTKIKLVDVTVAEKTAASAPAIQNLTLAELKADATKDYATYMYEWIQLLGLTVESYETDGTAVLGDAAANTISLALALNQATYPVGTKIDFKGVVDFDGDVQLNTIASNIKKSAVPQPDPFAYPVLGDGKYSLTSKWLVSSKMDNLGANPMGTPQFVRGMAAKDGKMYFIDREHKQLIVVDGATGNRLEPIKLAENIFTYKDAEDVTQVAGVLPFNDIKLDNAGNLLLGNCITSNEGMFQIWKVDATTGAGTLVLQERLAENPDFTEAVVRFDAFGVYGDVTGDAIILASNASAMEVYKWTITAGVAGSAEVILIDTGEEGTYLTGLANPGTAPQVFPLDDYYFYLDGNETLPTLINMEGTIIDGFYNNVAAQTDVLTSPGNSWIINKGHNGLVEFEMGGEYFFLIAGTNTAGVPPSTFRLYKWKDGNKLFSEMEPMWTFPAAGMGAVSNAYRTAIPHVEVDEAAQKAKLYVYTGENGYGMYEFSAAATGLRDTYNNDAVQVRVDGKTLVFNEEVASVSVYTLTGQLAAQAQKAASVKVSGNGIFIVKATTMKGETAVHKVLVK
;
A
#
# COMPACT_ATOMS: atom_id res chain seq x y z
N MET A 1 -58.45 -33.49 40.89
CA MET A 1 -58.44 -32.19 41.50
C MET A 1 -57.47 -31.99 42.66
N LYS A 2 -56.59 -32.93 43.01
CA LYS A 2 -55.59 -32.79 44.12
C LYS A 2 -54.15 -32.54 43.63
N LYS A 3 -53.95 -32.38 42.33
CA LYS A 3 -52.59 -32.07 41.74
C LYS A 3 -52.44 -30.63 41.17
N LEU A 4 -53.53 -29.83 41.19
CA LEU A 4 -53.50 -28.49 40.64
C LEU A 4 -53.35 -27.44 41.75
N THR A 5 -53.53 -27.82 43.02
CA THR A 5 -53.43 -26.91 44.16
C THR A 5 -52.01 -26.87 44.74
N LEU A 6 -51.16 -27.80 44.36
CA LEU A 6 -49.75 -27.80 44.79
C LEU A 6 -48.80 -27.02 43.88
N LEU A 7 -49.25 -26.68 42.67
CA LEU A 7 -48.48 -25.91 41.68
C LEU A 7 -48.71 -24.39 41.84
N LEU A 8 -49.76 -23.98 42.49
CA LEU A 8 -50.05 -22.55 42.76
C LEU A 8 -49.50 -22.06 44.14
N MET A 9 -49.05 -22.99 45.00
CA MET A 9 -48.31 -22.60 46.21
C MET A 9 -46.81 -22.56 46.00
N ALA A 10 -46.27 -23.10 44.92
CA ALA A 10 -44.83 -23.01 44.61
C ALA A 10 -44.44 -21.77 43.84
N CYS A 11 -45.41 -21.02 43.28
CA CYS A 11 -45.15 -19.73 42.60
C CYS A 11 -45.36 -18.50 43.49
N ALA A 12 -45.78 -18.66 44.75
CA ALA A 12 -46.04 -17.56 45.66
C ALA A 12 -44.96 -17.36 46.75
N VAL A 13 -43.88 -18.11 46.69
CA VAL A 13 -42.76 -17.99 47.66
C VAL A 13 -41.42 -17.56 46.99
N ALA A 14 -41.46 -17.16 45.73
CA ALA A 14 -40.26 -16.64 45.00
C ALA A 14 -40.21 -15.13 44.85
N VAL A 15 -40.95 -14.37 45.66
CA VAL A 15 -40.90 -12.92 45.71
C VAL A 15 -40.82 -12.47 47.20
N MET A 16 -39.75 -12.80 47.82
CA MET A 16 -39.23 -12.08 49.02
C MET A 16 -37.80 -12.50 49.25
N GLY A 17 -36.95 -11.61 48.90
CA GLY A 17 -35.54 -11.74 49.20
C GLY A 17 -34.66 -10.86 48.31
N PHE A 18 -35.09 -9.66 48.04
CA PHE A 18 -34.08 -8.63 47.74
C PHE A 18 -33.36 -8.34 49.03
N ALA A 19 -32.26 -9.05 49.23
CA ALA A 19 -31.36 -8.73 50.33
C ALA A 19 -30.94 -7.27 50.16
N ALA A 20 -31.10 -6.51 51.21
CA ALA A 20 -30.61 -5.13 51.23
C ALA A 20 -29.18 -5.10 50.71
N GLY A 21 -28.87 -4.15 49.85
CA GLY A 21 -27.49 -3.90 49.37
C GLY A 21 -26.50 -3.87 50.56
N GLY A 22 -25.53 -3.08 50.49
CA GLY A 22 -24.51 -3.00 51.58
C GLY A 22 -23.79 -1.66 51.63
N ASN A 23 -22.91 -1.51 52.58
CA ASN A 23 -22.01 -0.39 52.64
C ASN A 23 -20.86 -0.55 51.63
N ILE A 24 -20.35 0.56 51.15
CA ILE A 24 -19.15 0.60 50.30
C ILE A 24 -18.07 1.35 51.06
N THR A 25 -16.91 0.74 51.22
CA THR A 25 -15.71 1.37 51.77
C THR A 25 -14.62 1.46 50.72
N TYR A 26 -13.86 2.52 50.77
CA TYR A 26 -12.78 2.79 49.84
C TYR A 26 -11.46 2.99 50.59
N GLU A 27 -10.49 2.14 50.29
CA GLU A 27 -9.10 2.33 50.72
C GLU A 27 -8.34 2.99 49.59
N LEU A 28 -8.06 4.28 49.75
CA LEU A 28 -7.53 5.12 48.67
C LEU A 28 -6.02 4.98 48.45
N ASN A 29 -5.31 4.31 49.34
CA ASN A 29 -3.87 4.07 49.27
C ASN A 29 -3.05 5.35 48.97
N GLY A 30 -3.36 6.43 49.69
CA GLY A 30 -2.73 7.74 49.53
C GLY A 30 -3.39 8.62 48.47
N GLY A 31 -4.41 8.13 47.80
CA GLY A 31 -5.28 8.94 46.96
C GLY A 31 -6.27 9.76 47.81
N VAL A 32 -6.91 10.68 47.16
CA VAL A 32 -7.95 11.53 47.79
C VAL A 32 -9.21 11.49 46.91
N THR A 33 -10.36 11.34 47.55
CA THR A 33 -11.65 11.65 46.94
C THR A 33 -11.87 13.14 47.17
N ASN A 34 -11.28 13.94 46.35
CA ASN A 34 -11.18 15.32 46.72
C ASN A 34 -11.97 16.22 45.83
N PRO A 35 -12.66 17.15 46.42
CA PRO A 35 -13.10 18.34 45.75
C PRO A 35 -11.98 19.22 45.20
N ASP A 36 -10.86 19.34 45.92
CA ASP A 36 -9.65 20.02 45.45
C ASP A 36 -8.89 19.17 44.40
N GLY A 37 -9.46 18.03 44.06
CA GLY A 37 -8.84 16.95 43.35
C GLY A 37 -8.61 17.13 41.87
N TRP A 38 -9.03 18.21 41.32
CA TRP A 38 -8.71 18.53 39.96
C TRP A 38 -7.27 19.03 39.81
N LYS A 39 -6.36 18.35 40.46
CA LYS A 39 -4.95 18.68 40.50
C LYS A 39 -4.20 18.12 39.29
N ASN A 40 -4.71 17.06 38.68
CA ASN A 40 -4.21 16.66 37.38
C ASN A 40 -5.09 17.27 36.27
N LYS A 41 -4.44 17.55 35.17
CA LYS A 41 -5.02 18.22 33.99
C LYS A 41 -6.20 17.45 33.40
N ASN A 42 -6.12 16.10 33.42
CA ASN A 42 -7.15 15.26 32.79
C ASN A 42 -8.44 15.22 33.62
N ASP A 43 -8.34 15.12 34.95
CA ASP A 43 -9.51 15.09 35.81
C ASP A 43 -10.22 16.45 35.83
N MET A 44 -9.47 17.54 35.91
CA MET A 44 -10.00 18.90 35.69
C MET A 44 -10.71 19.03 34.37
N TYR A 45 -10.04 18.56 33.31
CA TYR A 45 -10.55 18.64 31.94
C TYR A 45 -11.85 17.85 31.81
N MET A 46 -11.91 16.63 32.26
CA MET A 46 -13.10 15.77 32.16
C MET A 46 -14.29 16.34 32.96
N GLY A 47 -14.06 16.81 34.14
CA GLY A 47 -15.09 17.44 34.95
C GLY A 47 -15.57 18.76 34.37
N LEU A 48 -14.63 19.58 33.87
CA LEU A 48 -14.94 20.82 33.18
C LEU A 48 -15.71 20.57 31.89
N ASN A 49 -15.35 19.54 31.14
CA ASN A 49 -16.02 19.13 29.95
C ASN A 49 -17.51 18.84 30.17
N ALA A 50 -17.83 18.04 31.16
CA ALA A 50 -19.22 17.73 31.53
C ALA A 50 -19.98 19.00 31.95
N SER A 51 -19.36 19.85 32.77
CA SER A 51 -19.94 21.11 33.21
C SER A 51 -20.12 22.10 32.07
N TRP A 52 -19.13 22.19 31.16
CA TRP A 52 -19.19 23.03 29.97
C TRP A 52 -20.28 22.61 29.01
N ASN A 53 -20.44 21.31 28.75
CA ASN A 53 -21.50 20.79 27.89
C ASN A 53 -22.90 21.11 28.46
N THR A 54 -23.07 21.01 29.78
CA THR A 54 -24.31 21.42 30.46
C THR A 54 -24.52 22.92 30.33
N PHE A 55 -23.46 23.69 30.52
CA PHE A 55 -23.50 25.15 30.45
C PHE A 55 -23.90 25.66 29.05
N LYS A 56 -23.27 25.17 28.00
CA LYS A 56 -23.61 25.55 26.62
C LYS A 56 -24.82 24.83 26.04
N GLY A 57 -25.44 23.93 26.77
CA GLY A 57 -26.67 23.25 26.38
C GLY A 57 -26.49 22.14 25.38
N THR A 58 -25.32 21.49 25.33
CA THR A 58 -25.04 20.31 24.51
C THR A 58 -24.90 19.06 25.38
N THR A 59 -25.13 17.90 24.77
CA THR A 59 -24.87 16.59 25.37
C THR A 59 -23.53 15.99 24.96
N THR A 60 -22.80 16.64 24.08
CA THR A 60 -21.51 16.16 23.57
C THR A 60 -20.42 16.41 24.62
N VAL A 61 -19.69 15.39 24.96
CA VAL A 61 -18.54 15.48 25.84
C VAL A 61 -17.29 15.74 25.00
N TRP A 62 -16.49 16.72 25.34
CA TRP A 62 -15.22 16.93 24.66
C TRP A 62 -14.23 15.85 25.03
N LYS A 63 -13.39 15.49 24.09
CA LYS A 63 -12.40 14.45 24.25
C LYS A 63 -10.98 15.00 24.38
N SER A 64 -10.76 16.25 24.07
CA SER A 64 -9.45 16.89 24.08
C SER A 64 -9.51 18.37 24.49
N LEU A 65 -8.37 18.89 24.96
CA LEU A 65 -8.23 20.32 25.26
C LEU A 65 -8.36 21.17 23.98
N GLU A 66 -7.97 20.64 22.86
CA GLU A 66 -8.08 21.34 21.57
C GLU A 66 -9.55 21.53 21.16
N GLU A 67 -10.37 20.51 21.35
CA GLU A 67 -11.82 20.61 21.10
C GLU A 67 -12.48 21.64 22.02
N LEU A 68 -12.11 21.67 23.29
CA LEU A 68 -12.60 22.71 24.23
C LEU A 68 -12.18 24.10 23.79
N ASN A 69 -10.93 24.29 23.42
CA ASN A 69 -10.42 25.58 22.93
C ASN A 69 -11.11 26.00 21.63
N GLY A 70 -11.34 25.04 20.72
CA GLY A 70 -12.11 25.27 19.50
C GLY A 70 -13.53 25.72 19.75
N ASP A 71 -14.23 25.06 20.67
CA ASP A 71 -15.60 25.41 21.09
C ASP A 71 -15.65 26.80 21.72
N LEU A 72 -14.71 27.13 22.60
CA LEU A 72 -14.59 28.46 23.18
C LEU A 72 -14.31 29.51 22.12
N ALA A 73 -13.43 29.21 21.16
CA ALA A 73 -13.12 30.11 20.06
C ALA A 73 -14.31 30.35 19.12
N ALA A 74 -15.11 29.33 18.85
CA ALA A 74 -16.29 29.42 18.01
C ALA A 74 -17.47 30.13 18.70
N GLY A 75 -17.59 29.99 20.02
CA GLY A 75 -18.70 30.53 20.80
C GLY A 75 -18.45 31.91 21.37
N ILE A 76 -17.22 32.43 21.30
CA ILE A 76 -16.88 33.76 21.85
C ILE A 76 -16.53 34.70 20.71
N PRO A 77 -17.12 35.88 20.63
CA PRO A 77 -16.80 36.83 19.57
C PRO A 77 -15.33 37.27 19.64
N THR A 78 -14.75 37.42 18.50
CA THR A 78 -13.35 37.87 18.34
C THR A 78 -13.15 39.35 18.65
N GLN A 79 -14.25 40.07 18.83
CA GLN A 79 -14.21 41.49 19.20
C GLN A 79 -14.69 41.64 20.63
N ALA A 80 -13.88 42.19 21.44
CA ALA A 80 -14.48 42.99 22.44
C ALA A 80 -13.57 43.40 23.55
N SER A 81 -13.53 44.65 23.71
CA SER A 81 -13.14 45.33 24.89
C SER A 81 -14.17 45.18 26.00
N THR A 82 -15.33 44.68 25.73
CA THR A 82 -16.43 44.38 26.70
C THR A 82 -17.08 43.08 26.26
N MET A 83 -17.42 42.22 27.19
CA MET A 83 -18.18 41.01 26.91
C MET A 83 -19.57 41.33 26.42
N ASP A 84 -19.69 41.69 25.19
CA ASP A 84 -20.96 41.82 24.53
C ASP A 84 -21.49 40.45 24.14
N LEU A 85 -22.43 39.95 24.90
CA LEU A 85 -23.11 38.67 24.62
C LEU A 85 -24.31 38.85 23.69
N THR A 86 -24.46 40.00 23.04
CA THR A 86 -25.60 40.27 22.14
C THR A 86 -25.63 39.36 20.92
N PHE A 87 -24.52 38.81 20.49
CA PHE A 87 -24.44 37.84 19.41
C PHE A 87 -25.12 36.49 19.73
N ILE A 88 -25.31 36.16 21.02
CA ILE A 88 -25.99 34.93 21.43
C ILE A 88 -27.51 35.19 21.33
N ALA A 89 -28.12 34.58 20.31
CA ALA A 89 -29.54 34.74 20.05
C ALA A 89 -30.44 34.03 21.06
N ASP A 90 -29.97 32.89 21.60
CA ASP A 90 -30.71 32.11 22.61
C ASP A 90 -30.55 32.74 24.00
N PRO A 91 -31.65 33.23 24.63
CA PRO A 91 -31.59 33.87 25.94
C PRO A 91 -31.07 32.95 27.05
N ALA A 92 -31.33 31.65 26.95
CA ALA A 92 -30.87 30.66 27.96
C ALA A 92 -29.38 30.42 27.84
N VAL A 93 -28.84 30.34 26.64
CA VAL A 93 -27.41 30.24 26.39
C VAL A 93 -26.72 31.54 26.80
N LYS A 94 -27.27 32.68 26.46
CA LYS A 94 -26.76 33.99 26.85
C LYS A 94 -26.67 34.15 28.37
N ALA A 95 -27.68 33.73 29.11
CA ALA A 95 -27.70 33.78 30.56
C ALA A 95 -26.59 32.91 31.19
N LYS A 96 -26.30 31.76 30.60
CA LYS A 96 -25.21 30.87 31.02
C LYS A 96 -23.84 31.52 30.86
N TRP A 97 -23.61 32.17 29.71
CA TRP A 97 -22.37 32.91 29.49
C TRP A 97 -22.20 34.10 30.38
N GLN A 98 -23.27 34.86 30.58
CA GLN A 98 -23.27 36.00 31.53
C GLN A 98 -22.91 35.54 32.93
N TRP A 99 -23.48 34.45 33.41
CA TRP A 99 -23.11 33.87 34.69
C TRP A 99 -21.61 33.57 34.81
N LEU A 100 -20.98 33.04 33.79
CA LEU A 100 -19.55 32.77 33.82
C LEU A 100 -18.71 34.03 33.95
N VAL A 101 -19.10 35.10 33.24
CA VAL A 101 -18.45 36.43 33.35
C VAL A 101 -18.60 36.98 34.74
N ASP A 102 -19.83 37.02 35.25
CA ASP A 102 -20.14 37.55 36.58
C ASP A 102 -19.39 36.79 37.67
N TYR A 103 -19.23 35.45 37.47
CA TYR A 103 -18.44 34.62 38.38
C TYR A 103 -16.96 34.98 38.35
N MET A 104 -16.38 35.14 37.14
CA MET A 104 -14.97 35.52 37.01
C MET A 104 -14.70 36.92 37.55
N ASP A 105 -15.59 37.87 37.37
CA ASP A 105 -15.48 39.21 37.90
C ASP A 105 -15.60 39.26 39.43
N ALA A 106 -16.50 38.48 39.98
CA ALA A 106 -16.61 38.35 41.43
C ALA A 106 -15.35 37.71 42.08
N VAL A 107 -14.76 36.68 41.39
CA VAL A 107 -13.51 36.10 41.85
C VAL A 107 -12.36 37.09 41.76
N ASN A 108 -12.22 37.80 40.64
CA ASN A 108 -11.22 38.87 40.50
C ASN A 108 -11.33 39.89 41.61
N THR A 109 -12.54 40.35 41.89
CA THR A 109 -12.80 41.33 42.98
C THR A 109 -12.39 40.78 44.35
N ALA A 110 -12.80 39.53 44.64
CA ALA A 110 -12.53 38.90 45.91
C ALA A 110 -11.04 38.65 46.15
N GLN A 111 -10.26 38.42 45.08
CA GLN A 111 -8.82 38.13 45.17
C GLN A 111 -7.92 39.33 44.84
N GLY A 112 -8.46 40.48 44.51
CA GLY A 112 -7.68 41.62 44.03
C GLY A 112 -6.91 41.34 42.75
N THR A 113 -7.37 40.41 41.93
CA THR A 113 -6.79 40.06 40.63
C THR A 113 -7.41 40.86 39.50
N ALA A 114 -6.65 41.16 38.49
CA ALA A 114 -7.12 41.92 37.33
C ALA A 114 -7.10 41.06 36.07
N LEU A 115 -7.58 39.81 36.14
CA LEU A 115 -7.71 38.95 34.97
C LEU A 115 -8.81 39.51 34.10
N ALA A 116 -8.45 39.89 32.88
CA ALA A 116 -9.39 40.51 31.98
C ALA A 116 -10.54 39.57 31.63
N THR A 117 -11.72 39.90 32.02
CA THR A 117 -12.99 39.24 31.70
C THR A 117 -13.62 39.83 30.46
N SER A 118 -13.11 40.94 29.99
CA SER A 118 -13.79 41.83 29.06
C SER A 118 -13.47 41.63 27.58
N ALA A 119 -12.38 40.93 27.24
CA ALA A 119 -12.04 40.62 25.85
C ALA A 119 -12.26 39.14 25.56
N ALA A 120 -12.88 38.81 24.44
CA ALA A 120 -13.19 37.42 24.09
C ALA A 120 -11.95 36.51 24.07
N ALA A 121 -10.83 37.00 23.55
CA ALA A 121 -9.56 36.26 23.58
C ALA A 121 -9.03 36.07 25.01
N ASN A 122 -9.18 37.06 25.86
CA ASN A 122 -8.79 37.01 27.26
C ASN A 122 -9.69 36.11 28.09
N LEU A 123 -11.00 36.12 27.83
CA LEU A 123 -11.92 35.19 28.47
C LEU A 123 -11.57 33.77 28.20
N ARG A 124 -11.35 33.43 26.92
CA ARG A 124 -10.93 32.08 26.52
C ARG A 124 -9.62 31.65 27.18
N TYR A 125 -8.62 32.54 27.17
CA TYR A 125 -7.34 32.29 27.77
C TYR A 125 -7.47 32.16 29.28
N ASN A 126 -8.18 33.06 29.91
CA ASN A 126 -8.38 33.06 31.35
C ASN A 126 -9.25 31.89 31.82
N PHE A 127 -10.26 31.50 31.04
CA PHE A 127 -11.05 30.31 31.33
C PHE A 127 -10.18 29.05 31.27
N SER A 128 -9.40 28.88 30.22
CA SER A 128 -8.47 27.76 30.10
C SER A 128 -7.41 27.77 31.21
N ALA A 129 -6.85 28.94 31.51
CA ALA A 129 -5.86 29.09 32.59
C ALA A 129 -6.49 28.87 33.96
N PHE A 130 -7.71 29.30 34.13
CA PHE A 130 -8.44 29.20 35.36
C PHE A 130 -8.85 27.79 35.75
N PHE A 131 -9.40 27.07 34.79
CA PHE A 131 -9.96 25.74 35.01
C PHE A 131 -9.02 24.60 34.62
N LEU A 132 -8.13 24.78 33.64
CA LEU A 132 -7.33 23.72 33.10
C LEU A 132 -5.86 23.75 33.52
N ASN A 133 -5.35 24.88 33.89
CA ASN A 133 -3.92 25.06 34.14
C ASN A 133 -3.51 24.92 35.61
N GLY A 134 -4.15 24.16 36.40
CA GLY A 134 -3.82 23.75 37.76
C GLY A 134 -2.78 24.52 38.61
N LYS A 135 -2.04 25.44 38.00
CA LYS A 135 -0.91 26.17 38.56
C LYS A 135 -1.26 27.54 39.17
N ARG A 136 -2.53 28.00 39.07
CA ARG A 136 -2.89 29.24 39.71
C ARG A 136 -3.28 28.98 41.15
N THR A 137 -2.31 29.08 42.00
CA THR A 137 -2.47 29.03 43.48
C THR A 137 -3.35 30.15 44.06
N THR A 138 -3.79 31.09 43.23
CA THR A 138 -4.55 32.29 43.60
C THR A 138 -6.04 32.22 43.34
N TRP A 139 -6.51 31.14 42.67
CA TRP A 139 -7.93 30.99 42.38
C TRP A 139 -8.59 30.13 43.47
N PRO A 140 -9.72 30.62 44.00
CA PRO A 140 -10.37 29.90 45.06
C PRO A 140 -11.04 28.66 44.52
N VAL A 141 -10.62 27.55 45.03
CA VAL A 141 -11.28 26.26 44.90
C VAL A 141 -12.11 25.93 46.15
N SER A 142 -12.30 26.91 47.04
CA SER A 142 -12.98 26.70 48.30
C SER A 142 -14.47 27.10 48.25
N ALA A 143 -15.27 26.58 49.20
CA ALA A 143 -16.68 26.86 49.31
C ALA A 143 -17.00 28.34 49.57
N ASP A 144 -15.99 29.14 49.92
CA ASP A 144 -16.15 30.54 50.35
C ASP A 144 -16.45 31.51 49.19
N TYR A 145 -16.36 31.02 47.96
CA TYR A 145 -16.63 31.84 46.75
C TYR A 145 -17.95 31.46 46.05
N ALA A 146 -18.90 30.94 46.79
CA ALA A 146 -20.25 30.73 46.30
C ALA A 146 -20.90 32.09 45.97
N ILE A 147 -21.26 32.31 44.70
CA ILE A 147 -21.95 33.50 44.27
C ILE A 147 -23.44 33.24 44.29
N ALA A 148 -24.19 34.13 44.89
CA ALA A 148 -25.65 34.02 44.92
C ALA A 148 -26.24 34.03 43.51
N GLY A 149 -27.13 33.07 43.21
CA GLY A 149 -27.72 32.91 41.87
C GLY A 149 -26.96 32.05 40.89
N GLN A 150 -25.88 31.41 41.31
CA GLN A 150 -25.15 30.45 40.47
C GLN A 150 -26.04 29.26 40.03
N PRO A 151 -25.93 28.76 38.80
CA PRO A 151 -26.53 27.48 38.45
C PRO A 151 -25.96 26.38 39.35
N ALA A 152 -26.82 25.77 40.14
CA ALA A 152 -26.41 24.79 41.15
C ALA A 152 -25.64 23.57 40.58
N ALA A 153 -25.74 23.33 39.28
CA ALA A 153 -25.11 22.20 38.63
C ALA A 153 -23.62 22.37 38.31
N PHE A 154 -23.11 23.61 38.16
CA PHE A 154 -21.72 23.83 37.77
C PHE A 154 -20.76 23.79 38.94
N MET A 155 -21.01 24.61 39.95
CA MET A 155 -20.12 24.73 41.10
C MET A 155 -20.15 23.52 42.06
N PRO A 156 -21.31 22.91 42.36
CA PRO A 156 -21.31 21.70 43.19
C PRO A 156 -20.57 20.52 42.54
N ALA A 157 -20.69 20.33 41.24
CA ALA A 157 -19.95 19.27 40.55
C ALA A 157 -18.44 19.49 40.62
N TRP A 158 -18.00 20.74 40.57
CA TRP A 158 -16.59 21.09 40.61
C TRP A 158 -16.02 21.12 42.02
N LYS A 159 -16.77 21.63 42.99
CA LYS A 159 -16.34 21.72 44.39
C LYS A 159 -16.46 20.42 45.18
N ALA A 160 -17.49 19.62 44.90
CA ALA A 160 -17.73 18.39 45.62
C ALA A 160 -16.66 17.34 45.37
N GLY A 161 -15.90 17.46 44.28
CA GLY A 161 -15.01 16.39 43.83
C GLY A 161 -15.79 15.13 43.59
N PHE A 162 -15.09 14.08 43.39
CA PHE A 162 -15.68 12.78 43.11
C PHE A 162 -15.86 12.00 44.44
N ALA A 163 -17.01 12.12 45.10
CA ALA A 163 -17.35 11.28 46.26
C ALA A 163 -17.99 9.98 45.73
N GLY A 164 -17.36 8.84 46.00
CA GLY A 164 -17.95 7.55 45.71
C GLY A 164 -19.22 7.29 46.53
N PRO A 165 -20.21 6.54 45.98
CA PRO A 165 -21.34 6.10 46.77
C PRO A 165 -20.88 5.25 47.95
N THR A 166 -21.40 5.54 49.13
CA THR A 166 -21.05 4.84 50.40
C THR A 166 -22.00 3.69 50.72
N THR A 167 -23.09 3.57 49.97
CA THR A 167 -24.07 2.47 50.06
C THR A 167 -24.62 2.11 48.70
N TYR A 168 -25.19 0.91 48.62
CA TYR A 168 -25.93 0.47 47.44
C TYR A 168 -27.08 -0.45 47.88
N ASP A 169 -28.14 -0.53 47.09
CA ASP A 169 -29.35 -1.29 47.38
C ASP A 169 -29.50 -2.56 46.52
N GLY A 170 -28.56 -2.84 45.60
CA GLY A 170 -28.60 -3.98 44.72
C GLY A 170 -29.64 -3.89 43.58
N THR A 171 -30.44 -2.83 43.53
CA THR A 171 -31.48 -2.67 42.48
C THR A 171 -30.93 -2.11 41.15
N ALA A 172 -29.83 -1.40 41.19
CA ALA A 172 -29.12 -0.85 40.05
C ALA A 172 -27.61 -1.11 40.17
N ALA A 173 -26.93 -1.14 39.02
CA ALA A 173 -25.49 -1.21 39.01
C ALA A 173 -24.89 0.11 39.54
N VAL A 174 -23.87 0.03 40.35
CA VAL A 174 -23.19 1.19 40.91
C VAL A 174 -21.80 1.31 40.28
N ILE A 175 -21.59 2.37 39.52
CA ILE A 175 -20.27 2.67 38.93
C ILE A 175 -19.36 3.21 40.02
N LEU A 176 -18.15 2.63 40.14
CA LEU A 176 -17.16 3.05 41.11
C LEU A 176 -16.34 4.24 40.57
N PRO A 177 -16.23 5.32 41.29
CA PRO A 177 -15.49 6.49 40.89
C PRO A 177 -13.98 6.25 40.90
N ALA A 178 -13.25 6.94 40.03
CA ALA A 178 -11.81 7.02 40.13
C ALA A 178 -11.38 8.08 41.19
N PRO A 179 -10.57 7.73 42.19
CA PRO A 179 -10.00 8.70 43.08
C PRO A 179 -8.81 9.40 42.42
N TYR A 180 -8.26 10.41 43.07
CA TYR A 180 -7.09 11.15 42.58
C TYR A 180 -5.88 10.95 43.50
N LYS A 181 -4.69 10.88 42.92
CA LYS A 181 -3.41 10.93 43.60
C LYS A 181 -2.40 11.69 42.76
N GLU A 182 -1.74 12.69 43.36
CA GLU A 182 -0.75 13.51 42.67
C GLU A 182 0.43 12.66 42.22
N GLY A 183 0.83 12.83 40.96
CA GLY A 183 1.94 12.08 40.36
C GLY A 183 1.65 10.59 40.08
N ALA A 184 0.38 10.18 40.16
CA ALA A 184 0.02 8.80 39.91
C ALA A 184 -1.27 8.69 39.04
N THR A 185 -1.33 7.65 38.24
CA THR A 185 -2.51 7.25 37.46
C THR A 185 -3.27 6.18 38.21
N PHE A 186 -4.59 6.33 38.29
CA PHE A 186 -5.47 5.32 38.90
C PHE A 186 -5.56 4.09 37.97
N ASP A 187 -4.98 2.97 38.43
CA ASP A 187 -5.03 1.70 37.69
C ASP A 187 -6.39 0.99 37.83
N GLY A 188 -7.10 1.23 38.96
CA GLY A 188 -8.42 0.66 39.17
C GLY A 188 -8.69 0.32 40.62
N TRP A 189 -9.93 -0.12 40.88
CA TRP A 189 -10.35 -0.70 42.12
C TRP A 189 -10.11 -2.19 42.15
N TYR A 190 -9.65 -2.70 43.30
CA TYR A 190 -9.46 -4.12 43.57
C TYR A 190 -10.20 -4.48 44.85
N THR A 191 -10.63 -5.75 44.97
CA THR A 191 -11.36 -6.23 46.16
C THR A 191 -10.45 -6.68 47.29
N THR A 192 -9.13 -6.73 47.04
CA THR A 192 -8.11 -7.13 48.03
C THR A 192 -6.98 -6.11 48.12
N ALA A 193 -6.37 -5.96 49.29
CA ALA A 193 -5.31 -4.98 49.55
C ALA A 193 -3.98 -5.30 48.83
N ASP A 194 -3.78 -6.53 48.41
CA ASP A 194 -2.63 -6.98 47.60
C ASP A 194 -2.85 -6.87 46.08
N PHE A 195 -4.00 -6.30 45.67
CA PHE A 195 -4.39 -6.10 44.28
C PHE A 195 -4.45 -7.38 43.45
N LEU A 196 -4.71 -8.51 44.10
CA LEU A 196 -4.93 -9.76 43.41
C LEU A 196 -6.36 -9.84 42.86
N GLY A 197 -6.50 -10.44 41.69
CA GLY A 197 -7.77 -10.55 40.98
C GLY A 197 -7.96 -9.52 39.87
N GLU A 198 -9.19 -9.43 39.35
CA GLU A 198 -9.52 -8.51 38.27
C GLU A 198 -9.88 -7.11 38.80
N ARG A 199 -9.64 -6.12 37.95
CA ARG A 199 -10.03 -4.74 38.20
C ARG A 199 -11.55 -4.58 38.19
N VAL A 200 -12.10 -3.93 39.22
CA VAL A 200 -13.52 -3.69 39.39
C VAL A 200 -13.86 -2.26 38.97
N THR A 201 -14.85 -2.08 38.10
CA THR A 201 -15.33 -0.77 37.67
C THR A 201 -16.74 -0.45 38.18
N SER A 202 -17.49 -1.46 38.60
CA SER A 202 -18.86 -1.30 39.09
C SER A 202 -19.26 -2.45 40.00
N ILE A 203 -20.27 -2.20 40.83
CA ILE A 203 -21.00 -3.25 41.57
C ILE A 203 -22.19 -3.65 40.70
N PRO A 204 -22.30 -4.92 40.26
CA PRO A 204 -23.40 -5.38 39.46
C PRO A 204 -24.76 -5.34 40.19
N VAL A 205 -25.85 -5.36 39.44
CA VAL A 205 -27.20 -5.53 39.99
C VAL A 205 -27.33 -6.89 40.66
N GLY A 206 -28.01 -6.93 41.82
CA GLY A 206 -28.24 -8.16 42.58
C GLY A 206 -27.15 -8.50 43.59
N GLU A 207 -26.03 -7.76 43.62
CA GLU A 207 -25.01 -7.89 44.67
C GLU A 207 -25.51 -7.52 46.04
N THR A 208 -24.99 -8.19 47.08
CA THR A 208 -25.38 -8.01 48.48
C THR A 208 -24.17 -7.93 49.39
N GLY A 209 -24.37 -7.42 50.60
CA GLY A 209 -23.37 -7.30 51.67
C GLY A 209 -22.35 -6.18 51.44
N ASP A 210 -21.62 -5.85 52.45
CA ASP A 210 -20.62 -4.79 52.45
C ASP A 210 -19.50 -5.07 51.46
N LYS A 211 -19.06 -4.05 50.75
CA LYS A 211 -17.98 -4.10 49.75
C LYS A 211 -16.83 -3.19 50.21
N ALA A 212 -15.60 -3.70 50.05
CA ALA A 212 -14.39 -2.92 50.24
C ALA A 212 -13.59 -2.87 48.93
N PHE A 213 -13.16 -1.69 48.55
CA PHE A 213 -12.37 -1.49 47.33
C PHE A 213 -11.07 -0.78 47.67
N TYR A 214 -9.98 -1.27 47.07
CA TYR A 214 -8.61 -0.78 47.26
C TYR A 214 -8.14 -0.13 45.99
N ALA A 215 -7.77 1.15 46.04
CA ALA A 215 -7.24 1.88 44.88
C ALA A 215 -5.81 1.45 44.58
N LYS A 216 -5.55 1.03 43.36
CA LYS A 216 -4.20 0.77 42.88
C LYS A 216 -3.71 1.94 42.05
N TRP A 217 -2.47 2.32 42.29
CA TRP A 217 -1.83 3.45 41.64
C TRP A 217 -0.61 3.00 40.85
N VAL A 218 -0.43 3.57 39.65
CA VAL A 218 0.80 3.51 38.87
C VAL A 218 1.36 4.91 38.72
N GLU A 219 2.66 5.03 38.55
CA GLU A 219 3.29 6.32 38.35
C GLU A 219 2.70 7.02 37.10
N TYR A 220 2.42 8.31 37.23
CA TYR A 220 1.92 9.07 36.08
C TYR A 220 3.07 9.39 35.13
N ILE A 221 2.95 8.94 33.88
CA ILE A 221 3.86 9.28 32.81
C ILE A 221 3.08 10.15 31.83
N PRO A 222 3.51 11.40 31.59
CA PRO A 222 2.86 12.27 30.61
C PRO A 222 2.89 11.68 29.23
N THR A 223 1.84 11.89 28.44
CA THR A 223 1.85 11.62 27.01
C THR A 223 2.81 12.58 26.28
N ILE A 224 3.23 12.20 25.10
CA ILE A 224 4.12 13.06 24.29
C ILE A 224 3.44 14.39 23.96
N ALA A 225 2.14 14.40 23.66
CA ALA A 225 1.41 15.65 23.45
C ALA A 225 1.40 16.57 24.70
N GLU A 226 1.38 16.01 25.91
CA GLU A 226 1.49 16.79 27.13
C GLU A 226 2.91 17.33 27.34
N ILE A 227 3.93 16.56 26.96
CA ILE A 227 5.34 17.02 26.99
C ILE A 227 5.52 18.19 26.03
N TRP A 228 4.93 18.16 24.84
CA TRP A 228 4.96 19.27 23.88
C TRP A 228 4.37 20.58 24.44
N ALA A 229 3.50 20.50 25.42
CA ALA A 229 2.93 21.67 26.09
C ALA A 229 3.83 22.23 27.21
N LEU A 230 4.93 21.56 27.56
CA LEU A 230 5.87 22.03 28.59
C LEU A 230 6.75 23.14 28.03
N SER A 231 7.40 23.91 28.92
CA SER A 231 8.40 24.89 28.49
C SER A 231 9.71 24.18 28.10
N THR A 232 10.47 24.77 27.20
CA THR A 232 11.79 24.26 26.77
C THR A 232 12.92 24.53 27.75
N GLY A 233 12.61 25.01 28.94
CA GLY A 233 13.56 25.50 29.93
C GLY A 233 14.10 24.48 30.92
N GLY A 234 14.35 23.24 30.57
CA GLY A 234 14.94 22.24 31.45
C GLY A 234 13.93 21.67 32.49
N VAL A 235 12.67 21.55 32.13
CA VAL A 235 11.65 20.93 32.95
C VAL A 235 11.91 19.43 33.05
N SER A 236 12.07 18.90 34.25
CA SER A 236 12.18 17.47 34.50
C SER A 236 10.85 16.79 34.16
N THR A 237 10.89 15.70 33.42
CA THR A 237 9.71 14.94 33.02
C THR A 237 10.07 13.47 32.84
N LYS A 238 9.03 12.62 32.85
CA LYS A 238 9.09 11.27 32.30
C LYS A 238 8.50 11.28 30.92
N ALA A 239 8.90 10.32 30.10
CA ALA A 239 8.27 10.05 28.81
C ALA A 239 8.22 8.55 28.58
N SER A 240 7.18 8.06 27.92
CA SER A 240 7.06 6.68 27.50
C SER A 240 6.66 6.61 26.02
N GLY A 241 7.16 5.58 25.34
CA GLY A 241 6.80 5.33 23.94
C GLY A 241 7.67 4.26 23.31
N VAL A 242 7.40 3.98 22.05
CA VAL A 242 8.15 3.01 21.26
C VAL A 242 9.18 3.71 20.40
N VAL A 243 10.41 3.21 20.41
CA VAL A 243 11.52 3.71 19.61
C VAL A 243 11.27 3.41 18.13
N SER A 244 11.20 4.45 17.31
CA SER A 244 10.94 4.37 15.86
C SER A 244 12.19 4.47 15.02
N LEU A 245 13.17 5.29 15.42
CA LEU A 245 14.41 5.51 14.68
C LEU A 245 15.56 5.87 15.64
N ILE A 246 16.78 5.49 15.27
CA ILE A 246 18.02 5.87 15.98
C ILE A 246 19.01 6.40 14.94
N VAL A 247 19.47 7.64 15.13
CA VAL A 247 20.49 8.29 14.29
C VAL A 247 21.60 8.80 15.22
N GLY A 248 22.70 8.08 15.30
CA GLY A 248 23.78 8.41 16.24
C GLY A 248 23.30 8.35 17.69
N ASN A 249 23.33 9.48 18.40
CA ASN A 249 22.85 9.62 19.78
C ASN A 249 21.40 10.13 19.87
N ASP A 250 20.79 10.41 18.75
CA ASP A 250 19.40 10.85 18.67
C ASP A 250 18.47 9.66 18.49
N VAL A 251 17.50 9.57 19.37
CA VAL A 251 16.48 8.51 19.40
C VAL A 251 15.12 9.16 19.23
N TYR A 252 14.40 8.73 18.20
CA TYR A 252 13.04 9.15 17.98
C TYR A 252 12.10 8.11 18.57
N MET A 253 11.19 8.58 19.39
CA MET A 253 10.22 7.76 20.12
C MET A 253 8.83 8.34 19.89
N GLN A 254 7.82 7.50 19.82
CA GLN A 254 6.43 7.93 19.69
C GLN A 254 5.48 7.12 20.57
N ASP A 255 4.39 7.76 20.97
CA ASP A 255 3.23 7.17 21.60
C ASP A 255 1.99 7.35 20.71
N ALA A 256 0.79 7.11 21.25
CA ALA A 256 -0.45 7.31 20.50
C ALA A 256 -0.80 8.79 20.24
N THR A 257 -0.05 9.74 20.82
CA THR A 257 -0.35 11.18 20.78
C THR A 257 0.66 12.00 19.99
N GLY A 258 1.81 11.43 19.62
CA GLY A 258 2.83 12.11 18.83
C GLY A 258 4.22 11.50 18.95
N GLY A 259 5.18 12.13 18.26
CA GLY A 259 6.59 11.79 18.31
C GLY A 259 7.41 12.77 19.16
N ILE A 260 8.56 12.33 19.69
CA ILE A 260 9.52 13.16 20.40
C ILE A 260 10.96 12.71 20.14
N LEU A 261 11.86 13.68 20.08
CA LEU A 261 13.30 13.45 19.96
C LEU A 261 13.93 13.37 21.36
N LEU A 262 14.70 12.31 21.61
CA LEU A 262 15.55 12.09 22.77
C LEU A 262 17.00 12.22 22.35
N THR A 263 17.78 13.12 22.93
CA THR A 263 19.23 13.25 22.66
C THR A 263 20.00 12.67 23.83
N PHE A 264 20.71 11.57 23.60
CA PHE A 264 21.56 10.91 24.59
C PHE A 264 22.98 11.50 24.60
N THR A 265 23.59 11.56 25.75
CA THR A 265 24.98 12.02 25.90
C THR A 265 26.02 10.93 25.72
N THR A 266 25.60 9.67 25.80
CA THR A 266 26.43 8.46 25.65
C THR A 266 25.75 7.48 24.73
N SER A 267 26.40 6.33 24.48
CA SER A 267 25.82 5.30 23.60
C SER A 267 24.43 4.87 24.04
N VAL A 268 23.55 4.81 23.06
CA VAL A 268 22.14 4.49 23.23
C VAL A 268 21.99 3.00 23.58
N GLY A 269 21.49 2.70 24.76
CA GLY A 269 21.25 1.32 25.22
C GLY A 269 19.90 0.73 24.79
N VAL A 270 19.26 1.29 23.73
CA VAL A 270 17.95 0.89 23.22
C VAL A 270 18.02 0.52 21.75
N ALA A 271 17.03 -0.17 21.25
CA ALA A 271 16.87 -0.57 19.85
C ALA A 271 15.53 -0.09 19.28
N VAL A 272 15.43 0.01 17.97
CA VAL A 272 14.15 0.26 17.28
C VAL A 272 13.18 -0.86 17.64
N GLY A 273 11.96 -0.49 18.06
CA GLY A 273 10.94 -1.39 18.56
C GLY A 273 10.99 -1.63 20.08
N ASP A 274 11.96 -1.09 20.80
CA ASP A 274 11.88 -1.08 22.26
C ASP A 274 10.80 -0.09 22.73
N GLU A 275 9.94 -0.51 23.63
CA GLU A 275 9.09 0.36 24.41
C GLU A 275 9.89 0.79 25.65
N ILE A 276 10.06 2.09 25.85
CA ILE A 276 10.89 2.63 26.90
C ILE A 276 10.15 3.65 27.75
N VAL A 277 10.53 3.69 29.03
CA VAL A 277 10.22 4.80 29.94
C VAL A 277 11.54 5.50 30.28
N VAL A 278 11.55 6.80 30.13
CA VAL A 278 12.75 7.60 30.38
C VAL A 278 12.48 8.71 31.42
N ASP A 279 13.49 9.02 32.21
CA ASP A 279 13.62 10.28 32.95
C ASP A 279 14.46 11.24 32.08
N ALA A 280 13.99 12.46 31.89
CA ALA A 280 14.63 13.42 31.01
C ALA A 280 14.31 14.86 31.41
N LYS A 281 14.91 15.80 30.69
CA LYS A 281 14.58 17.24 30.78
C LYS A 281 14.20 17.77 29.40
N THR A 282 13.26 18.70 29.41
CA THR A 282 12.92 19.42 28.17
C THR A 282 14.04 20.36 27.76
N ALA A 283 14.27 20.45 26.47
CA ALA A 283 15.19 21.42 25.85
C ALA A 283 14.61 21.95 24.54
N ALA A 284 15.11 23.11 24.10
CA ALA A 284 14.77 23.63 22.80
C ALA A 284 15.45 22.83 21.69
N ASN A 285 14.72 22.60 20.59
CA ASN A 285 15.25 22.20 19.29
C ASN A 285 14.73 23.21 18.26
N GLY A 286 15.37 24.39 18.19
CA GLY A 286 14.81 25.55 17.51
C GLY A 286 13.49 25.98 18.12
N THR A 287 12.41 25.97 17.32
CA THR A 287 11.04 26.23 17.81
C THR A 287 10.35 25.00 18.39
N LYS A 288 10.98 23.84 18.29
CA LYS A 288 10.46 22.55 18.73
C LYS A 288 10.99 22.18 20.10
N ILE A 289 10.41 21.14 20.70
CA ILE A 289 10.86 20.59 21.98
C ILE A 289 11.55 19.23 21.73
N LYS A 290 12.61 18.99 22.48
CA LYS A 290 13.25 17.68 22.59
C LYS A 290 13.55 17.37 24.05
N LEU A 291 13.95 16.14 24.32
CA LEU A 291 14.36 15.69 25.63
C LEU A 291 15.87 15.44 25.66
N VAL A 292 16.49 15.91 26.72
CA VAL A 292 17.93 15.79 27.00
C VAL A 292 18.15 15.25 28.41
N ASP A 293 19.37 14.96 28.80
CA ASP A 293 19.72 14.33 30.10
C ASP A 293 18.94 13.03 30.30
N VAL A 294 18.78 12.25 29.22
CA VAL A 294 17.93 11.07 29.13
C VAL A 294 18.54 9.90 29.87
N THR A 295 17.75 9.30 30.78
CA THR A 295 18.06 8.05 31.46
C THR A 295 16.91 7.07 31.24
N VAL A 296 17.21 5.88 30.72
CA VAL A 296 16.21 4.83 30.53
C VAL A 296 15.89 4.20 31.90
N ALA A 297 14.65 4.37 32.36
CA ALA A 297 14.16 3.81 33.61
C ALA A 297 13.63 2.38 33.41
N GLU A 298 12.89 2.16 32.32
CA GLU A 298 12.32 0.86 31.97
C GLU A 298 12.49 0.62 30.48
N LYS A 299 12.64 -0.66 30.09
CA LYS A 299 12.75 -1.09 28.70
C LYS A 299 12.12 -2.47 28.51
N THR A 300 11.24 -2.57 27.53
CA THR A 300 10.60 -3.83 27.13
C THR A 300 10.66 -3.96 25.61
N ALA A 301 10.96 -5.14 25.10
CA ALA A 301 10.90 -5.38 23.67
C ALA A 301 9.44 -5.35 23.21
N ALA A 302 9.17 -4.55 22.20
CA ALA A 302 7.87 -4.42 21.55
C ALA A 302 8.04 -4.49 20.03
N SER A 303 6.99 -4.17 19.27
CA SER A 303 7.09 -3.99 17.81
C SER A 303 7.34 -2.52 17.50
N ALA A 304 8.08 -2.24 16.45
CA ALA A 304 8.22 -0.88 15.94
C ALA A 304 6.84 -0.26 15.70
N PRO A 305 6.69 1.07 15.87
CA PRO A 305 5.42 1.74 15.63
C PRO A 305 4.91 1.51 14.20
N ALA A 306 3.60 1.53 14.02
CA ALA A 306 3.01 1.51 12.69
C ALA A 306 3.49 2.73 11.89
N ILE A 307 3.95 2.49 10.66
CA ILE A 307 4.41 3.57 9.80
C ILE A 307 3.23 4.32 9.19
N GLN A 308 3.27 5.65 9.18
CA GLN A 308 2.27 6.47 8.51
C GLN A 308 2.69 6.70 7.06
N ASN A 309 1.84 6.29 6.12
CA ASN A 309 2.06 6.54 4.70
C ASN A 309 1.51 7.92 4.34
N LEU A 310 2.37 8.79 3.85
CA LEU A 310 2.04 10.17 3.48
C LEU A 310 2.51 10.46 2.07
N THR A 311 1.90 11.46 1.45
CA THR A 311 2.47 12.18 0.31
C THR A 311 3.26 13.40 0.79
N LEU A 312 4.20 13.90 -0.01
CA LEU A 312 4.91 15.13 0.33
C LEU A 312 3.96 16.34 0.39
N ALA A 313 2.90 16.33 -0.41
CA ALA A 313 1.88 17.36 -0.39
C ALA A 313 1.09 17.38 0.94
N GLU A 314 0.72 16.23 1.49
CA GLU A 314 0.08 16.13 2.81
C GLU A 314 1.00 16.62 3.92
N LEU A 315 2.27 16.22 3.88
CA LEU A 315 3.27 16.72 4.83
C LEU A 315 3.42 18.24 4.73
N LYS A 316 3.51 18.80 3.53
CA LYS A 316 3.61 20.25 3.32
C LYS A 316 2.34 21.01 3.73
N ALA A 317 1.16 20.41 3.62
CA ALA A 317 -0.08 21.00 4.11
C ALA A 317 -0.07 21.20 5.63
N ASP A 318 0.65 20.37 6.38
CA ASP A 318 0.82 20.51 7.84
C ASP A 318 1.72 21.69 8.25
N ALA A 319 2.40 22.35 7.30
CA ALA A 319 3.18 23.58 7.56
C ALA A 319 2.32 24.69 8.19
N THR A 320 1.03 24.74 7.92
CA THR A 320 0.07 25.68 8.56
C THR A 320 -0.08 25.44 10.06
N LYS A 321 0.27 24.25 10.54
CA LYS A 321 0.30 23.83 11.95
C LYS A 321 1.73 23.72 12.48
N ASP A 322 2.70 24.27 11.79
CA ASP A 322 4.11 24.19 12.12
C ASP A 322 4.62 22.74 12.19
N TYR A 323 4.08 21.87 11.34
CA TYR A 323 4.34 20.42 11.29
C TYR A 323 4.06 19.65 12.59
N ALA A 324 3.20 20.20 13.45
CA ALA A 324 2.92 19.63 14.75
C ALA A 324 2.30 18.22 14.71
N THR A 325 1.64 17.88 13.60
CA THR A 325 1.01 16.57 13.44
C THR A 325 2.04 15.46 13.21
N TYR A 326 3.12 15.73 12.47
CA TYR A 326 4.06 14.70 12.03
C TYR A 326 5.46 14.85 12.60
N MET A 327 5.74 15.86 13.42
CA MET A 327 7.07 16.11 13.97
C MET A 327 7.54 14.92 14.82
N TYR A 328 8.72 14.39 14.45
CA TYR A 328 9.37 13.22 15.06
C TYR A 328 8.60 11.89 14.93
N GLU A 329 7.53 11.84 14.15
CA GLU A 329 6.77 10.62 13.91
C GLU A 329 7.37 9.78 12.80
N TRP A 330 7.16 8.46 12.89
CA TRP A 330 7.62 7.46 11.94
C TRP A 330 6.75 7.46 10.68
N ILE A 331 7.28 7.97 9.57
CA ILE A 331 6.55 8.16 8.32
C ILE A 331 7.23 7.45 7.15
N GLN A 332 6.46 7.21 6.09
CA GLN A 332 6.92 6.77 4.79
C GLN A 332 6.42 7.71 3.70
N LEU A 333 7.33 8.11 2.82
CA LEU A 333 7.05 8.85 1.59
C LEU A 333 7.56 8.04 0.41
N LEU A 334 6.72 7.83 -0.60
CA LEU A 334 7.04 7.01 -1.77
C LEU A 334 7.25 7.87 -3.01
N GLY A 335 8.19 7.47 -3.86
CA GLY A 335 8.39 8.06 -5.18
C GLY A 335 8.92 9.50 -5.19
N LEU A 336 9.59 9.93 -4.11
CA LEU A 336 10.23 11.24 -4.07
C LEU A 336 11.37 11.31 -5.10
N THR A 337 11.48 12.40 -5.82
CA THR A 337 12.59 12.64 -6.77
C THR A 337 13.75 13.34 -6.06
N VAL A 338 14.97 12.89 -6.28
CA VAL A 338 16.18 13.64 -5.92
C VAL A 338 16.29 14.83 -6.87
N GLU A 339 15.97 16.03 -6.39
CA GLU A 339 15.95 17.24 -7.20
C GLU A 339 17.33 17.89 -7.30
N SER A 340 18.05 17.91 -6.21
CA SER A 340 19.39 18.51 -6.14
C SER A 340 20.18 17.98 -4.94
N TYR A 341 21.45 18.36 -4.89
CA TYR A 341 22.34 18.12 -3.76
C TYR A 341 22.90 19.44 -3.24
N GLU A 342 22.97 19.55 -1.94
CA GLU A 342 23.72 20.61 -1.27
C GLU A 342 25.22 20.31 -1.26
N THR A 343 26.03 21.29 -0.86
CA THR A 343 27.50 21.18 -0.86
C THR A 343 28.05 20.12 0.09
N ASP A 344 27.30 19.77 1.14
CA ASP A 344 27.64 18.74 2.13
C ASP A 344 27.21 17.33 1.71
N GLY A 345 26.54 17.21 0.56
CA GLY A 345 26.04 15.94 0.04
C GLY A 345 24.62 15.59 0.51
N THR A 346 23.96 16.42 1.29
CA THR A 346 22.54 16.27 1.61
C THR A 346 21.68 16.50 0.37
N ALA A 347 20.56 15.79 0.26
CA ALA A 347 19.70 15.87 -0.91
C ALA A 347 18.47 16.73 -0.65
N VAL A 348 18.01 17.43 -1.67
CA VAL A 348 16.67 18.02 -1.73
C VAL A 348 15.80 17.05 -2.50
N LEU A 349 14.72 16.64 -1.87
CA LEU A 349 13.73 15.69 -2.42
C LEU A 349 12.46 16.44 -2.82
N GLY A 350 11.83 16.02 -3.91
CA GLY A 350 10.64 16.68 -4.44
C GLY A 350 9.56 15.70 -4.90
N ASP A 351 8.37 16.23 -5.18
CA ASP A 351 7.27 15.52 -5.79
C ASP A 351 6.86 16.13 -7.15
N ALA A 352 5.92 15.50 -7.85
CA ALA A 352 5.42 15.98 -9.15
C ALA A 352 4.68 17.33 -9.06
N ALA A 353 4.29 17.77 -7.87
CA ALA A 353 3.61 19.04 -7.62
C ALA A 353 4.61 20.16 -7.25
N ALA A 354 5.91 19.94 -7.43
CA ALA A 354 7.01 20.84 -7.11
C ALA A 354 7.10 21.20 -5.61
N ASN A 355 6.56 20.40 -4.71
CA ASN A 355 6.91 20.48 -3.30
C ASN A 355 8.32 19.94 -3.11
N THR A 356 9.09 20.56 -2.22
CA THR A 356 10.46 20.11 -1.90
C THR A 356 10.69 20.05 -0.40
N ILE A 357 11.60 19.16 0.03
CA ILE A 357 12.03 19.01 1.43
C ILE A 357 13.47 18.52 1.46
N SER A 358 14.26 19.01 2.41
CA SER A 358 15.63 18.57 2.60
C SER A 358 15.68 17.21 3.31
N LEU A 359 16.68 16.40 2.99
CA LEU A 359 17.01 15.15 3.67
C LEU A 359 18.29 15.37 4.48
N ALA A 360 18.25 15.15 5.79
CA ALA A 360 19.40 15.32 6.69
C ALA A 360 20.55 14.32 6.44
N LEU A 361 20.26 13.23 5.72
CA LEU A 361 21.22 12.20 5.37
C LEU A 361 21.93 12.53 4.05
N ALA A 362 23.27 12.56 4.04
CA ALA A 362 24.05 12.63 2.82
C ALA A 362 23.90 11.34 2.00
N LEU A 363 23.48 11.45 0.75
CA LEU A 363 23.31 10.33 -0.15
C LEU A 363 24.52 10.19 -1.10
N ASN A 364 24.82 8.95 -1.47
CA ASN A 364 25.80 8.69 -2.51
C ASN A 364 25.24 9.10 -3.88
N GLN A 365 25.75 10.17 -4.46
CA GLN A 365 25.29 10.73 -5.73
C GLN A 365 25.46 9.78 -6.92
N ALA A 366 26.43 8.88 -6.88
CA ALA A 366 26.58 7.86 -7.93
C ALA A 366 25.48 6.78 -7.86
N THR A 367 24.99 6.49 -6.66
CA THR A 367 23.88 5.55 -6.44
C THR A 367 22.52 6.20 -6.69
N TYR A 368 22.39 7.45 -6.28
CA TYR A 368 21.13 8.22 -6.37
C TYR A 368 21.35 9.53 -7.14
N PRO A 369 21.69 9.50 -8.44
CA PRO A 369 21.85 10.74 -9.22
C PRO A 369 20.56 11.57 -9.21
N VAL A 370 20.69 12.87 -9.49
CA VAL A 370 19.54 13.78 -9.68
C VAL A 370 18.56 13.16 -10.67
N GLY A 371 17.26 13.22 -10.39
CA GLY A 371 16.19 12.57 -11.13
C GLY A 371 15.86 11.16 -10.65
N THR A 372 16.65 10.54 -9.76
CA THR A 372 16.34 9.24 -9.18
C THR A 372 15.10 9.36 -8.28
N LYS A 373 14.16 8.46 -8.44
CA LYS A 373 13.05 8.32 -7.49
C LYS A 373 13.43 7.41 -6.35
N ILE A 374 13.10 7.83 -5.14
CA ILE A 374 13.39 7.09 -3.92
C ILE A 374 12.15 6.93 -3.04
N ASP A 375 12.12 5.87 -2.29
CA ASP A 375 11.20 5.65 -1.18
C ASP A 375 11.95 5.94 0.11
N PHE A 376 11.35 6.79 0.92
CA PHE A 376 11.86 7.23 2.21
C PHE A 376 11.08 6.60 3.35
N LYS A 377 11.78 6.08 4.35
CA LYS A 377 11.24 5.77 5.68
C LYS A 377 12.08 6.50 6.71
N GLY A 378 11.42 7.21 7.61
CA GLY A 378 12.14 8.01 8.59
C GLY A 378 11.19 8.87 9.40
N VAL A 379 11.69 9.97 9.87
CA VAL A 379 10.95 10.93 10.68
C VAL A 379 10.99 12.32 10.07
N VAL A 380 10.01 13.14 10.40
CA VAL A 380 10.09 14.59 10.22
C VAL A 380 10.92 15.15 11.36
N ASP A 381 11.97 15.88 11.06
CA ASP A 381 12.92 16.43 12.02
C ASP A 381 13.07 17.95 11.86
N PHE A 382 13.74 18.59 12.79
CA PHE A 382 13.98 20.01 12.79
C PHE A 382 15.43 20.33 13.15
N ASP A 383 16.15 20.97 12.22
CA ASP A 383 17.49 21.54 12.46
C ASP A 383 17.58 22.91 11.77
N GLY A 384 17.04 23.91 12.43
CA GLY A 384 16.91 25.26 11.85
C GLY A 384 15.76 25.39 10.84
N ASP A 385 15.41 24.31 10.13
CA ASP A 385 14.27 24.16 9.24
C ASP A 385 13.72 22.73 9.35
N VAL A 386 12.53 22.49 8.80
CA VAL A 386 11.91 21.16 8.76
C VAL A 386 12.54 20.33 7.65
N GLN A 387 13.01 19.16 8.01
CA GLN A 387 13.68 18.22 7.14
C GLN A 387 13.25 16.78 7.40
N LEU A 388 13.62 15.87 6.53
CA LEU A 388 13.48 14.43 6.73
C LEU A 388 14.76 13.88 7.34
N ASN A 389 14.66 13.01 8.35
CA ASN A 389 15.82 12.35 8.94
C ASN A 389 15.63 10.83 8.96
N THR A 390 16.73 10.11 8.68
CA THR A 390 16.73 8.66 8.62
C THR A 390 18.15 8.08 8.56
N ILE A 391 18.24 6.75 8.45
CA ILE A 391 19.49 6.01 8.17
C ILE A 391 19.49 5.47 6.74
N ALA A 392 20.67 5.22 6.19
CA ALA A 392 20.85 4.85 4.78
C ALA A 392 20.05 3.59 4.35
N SER A 393 19.87 2.61 5.24
CA SER A 393 19.10 1.39 4.95
C SER A 393 17.62 1.63 4.71
N ASN A 394 17.11 2.78 5.14
CA ASN A 394 15.71 3.18 5.01
C ASN A 394 15.43 3.98 3.72
N ILE A 395 16.46 4.31 2.95
CA ILE A 395 16.36 4.91 1.62
C ILE A 395 16.54 3.80 0.59
N LYS A 396 15.59 3.68 -0.29
CA LYS A 396 15.64 2.73 -1.41
C LYS A 396 15.22 3.44 -2.68
N LYS A 397 15.72 2.98 -3.83
CA LYS A 397 15.11 3.39 -5.09
C LYS A 397 13.64 2.99 -5.07
N SER A 398 12.82 3.89 -5.59
CA SER A 398 11.36 3.75 -5.44
C SER A 398 10.84 2.50 -6.13
N ALA A 399 9.94 1.79 -5.44
CA ALA A 399 9.16 0.69 -6.00
C ALA A 399 7.98 1.17 -6.87
N VAL A 400 7.86 2.47 -7.14
CA VAL A 400 6.83 3.00 -8.01
C VAL A 400 7.07 2.53 -9.44
N PRO A 401 6.07 1.95 -10.11
CA PRO A 401 6.16 1.56 -11.51
C PRO A 401 6.57 2.73 -12.40
N GLN A 402 7.54 2.50 -13.30
CA GLN A 402 8.06 3.52 -14.20
C GLN A 402 8.26 2.94 -15.58
N PRO A 403 8.13 3.72 -16.65
CA PRO A 403 8.46 3.25 -17.99
C PRO A 403 9.90 2.72 -18.06
N ASP A 404 10.11 1.69 -18.87
CA ASP A 404 11.45 1.29 -19.28
C ASP A 404 12.16 2.50 -19.92
N PRO A 405 13.35 2.88 -19.46
CA PRO A 405 14.06 4.05 -19.97
C PRO A 405 14.52 3.87 -21.44
N PHE A 406 14.46 2.68 -21.98
CA PHE A 406 14.84 2.40 -23.34
C PHE A 406 13.73 2.80 -24.33
N ALA A 407 14.06 3.59 -25.33
CA ALA A 407 13.16 3.97 -26.40
C ALA A 407 13.24 2.98 -27.56
N TYR A 408 12.18 2.27 -27.86
CA TYR A 408 12.12 1.32 -28.95
C TYR A 408 11.90 2.01 -30.30
N PRO A 409 12.60 1.58 -31.37
CA PRO A 409 12.43 2.17 -32.68
C PRO A 409 11.04 1.88 -33.25
N VAL A 410 10.51 2.81 -34.03
CA VAL A 410 9.30 2.59 -34.80
C VAL A 410 9.67 1.76 -36.02
N LEU A 411 8.92 0.68 -36.29
CA LEU A 411 9.19 -0.28 -37.39
C LEU A 411 8.13 -0.22 -38.49
N GLY A 412 8.43 -0.88 -39.62
CA GLY A 412 7.50 -1.06 -40.72
C GLY A 412 7.03 0.26 -41.35
N ASP A 413 7.95 1.16 -41.70
CA ASP A 413 7.65 2.49 -42.24
C ASP A 413 6.70 3.32 -41.37
N GLY A 414 6.82 3.11 -40.07
CA GLY A 414 5.97 3.78 -39.06
C GLY A 414 4.66 3.06 -38.77
N LYS A 415 4.48 1.83 -39.28
CA LYS A 415 3.26 1.05 -39.02
C LYS A 415 3.18 0.49 -37.61
N TYR A 416 4.31 0.14 -37.02
CA TYR A 416 4.35 -0.52 -35.72
C TYR A 416 5.13 0.31 -34.69
N SER A 417 4.59 0.39 -33.48
CA SER A 417 5.27 1.01 -32.35
C SER A 417 5.15 0.13 -31.12
N LEU A 418 6.18 0.16 -30.28
CA LEU A 418 6.21 -0.45 -28.96
C LEU A 418 6.55 0.62 -27.93
N THR A 419 5.72 0.78 -26.93
CA THR A 419 5.90 1.80 -25.89
C THR A 419 5.78 1.17 -24.51
N SER A 420 6.81 1.33 -23.68
CA SER A 420 6.71 0.96 -22.28
C SER A 420 5.72 1.88 -21.57
N LYS A 421 4.77 1.31 -20.85
CA LYS A 421 3.89 2.09 -19.97
C LYS A 421 4.44 2.13 -18.57
N TRP A 422 4.82 0.97 -18.07
CA TRP A 422 5.47 0.82 -16.78
C TRP A 422 6.19 -0.52 -16.68
N LEU A 423 7.23 -0.55 -15.86
CA LEU A 423 8.05 -1.71 -15.56
C LEU A 423 8.45 -1.66 -14.09
N VAL A 424 8.32 -2.79 -13.40
CA VAL A 424 8.84 -3.03 -12.05
C VAL A 424 9.78 -4.22 -12.15
N SER A 425 11.08 -4.00 -11.94
CA SER A 425 12.04 -5.10 -12.11
C SER A 425 13.27 -4.95 -11.23
N SER A 426 13.95 -6.08 -11.00
CA SER A 426 15.26 -6.10 -10.34
C SER A 426 16.30 -5.25 -11.06
N LYS A 427 16.23 -5.17 -12.39
CA LYS A 427 17.17 -4.35 -13.19
C LYS A 427 16.93 -2.86 -13.06
N MET A 428 15.68 -2.45 -12.88
CA MET A 428 15.34 -1.05 -12.60
C MET A 428 15.52 -0.67 -11.14
N ASP A 429 15.81 -1.68 -10.29
CA ASP A 429 15.97 -1.52 -8.85
C ASP A 429 14.74 -0.86 -8.18
N ASN A 430 13.56 -1.12 -8.75
CA ASN A 430 12.27 -0.66 -8.24
C ASN A 430 11.34 -1.81 -7.82
N LEU A 431 11.88 -3.03 -7.68
CA LEU A 431 11.11 -4.18 -7.20
C LEU A 431 10.83 -4.09 -5.69
N GLY A 432 11.76 -3.51 -4.93
CA GLY A 432 11.64 -3.29 -3.49
C GLY A 432 11.37 -4.58 -2.69
N ALA A 433 10.51 -4.50 -1.69
CA ALA A 433 10.02 -5.66 -0.93
C ALA A 433 8.78 -6.30 -1.57
N ASN A 434 8.70 -6.29 -2.89
CA ASN A 434 7.60 -6.89 -3.63
C ASN A 434 7.67 -8.43 -3.50
N PRO A 435 6.57 -9.13 -3.17
CA PRO A 435 6.53 -10.59 -3.15
C PRO A 435 6.97 -11.23 -4.47
N MET A 436 6.82 -10.50 -5.58
CA MET A 436 7.31 -10.93 -6.91
C MET A 436 8.83 -11.14 -6.98
N GLY A 437 9.58 -10.56 -6.06
CA GLY A 437 11.02 -10.76 -5.92
C GLY A 437 11.41 -11.96 -5.04
N THR A 438 10.42 -12.65 -4.45
CA THR A 438 10.71 -13.79 -3.56
C THR A 438 10.80 -15.07 -4.37
N PRO A 439 11.91 -15.83 -4.29
CA PRO A 439 12.07 -17.07 -5.03
C PRO A 439 10.95 -18.06 -4.72
N GLN A 440 10.41 -18.68 -5.77
CA GLN A 440 9.47 -19.82 -5.73
C GLN A 440 8.07 -19.54 -5.19
N PHE A 441 7.75 -18.35 -4.71
CA PHE A 441 6.42 -18.08 -4.15
C PHE A 441 5.40 -17.68 -5.22
N VAL A 442 5.81 -16.89 -6.19
CA VAL A 442 4.94 -16.48 -7.29
C VAL A 442 5.33 -17.22 -8.57
N ARG A 443 4.41 -17.98 -9.15
CA ARG A 443 4.71 -18.91 -10.24
C ARG A 443 3.96 -18.65 -11.52
N GLY A 444 2.78 -18.15 -11.51
CA GLY A 444 1.98 -17.93 -12.70
C GLY A 444 1.46 -16.52 -12.79
N MET A 445 1.12 -16.09 -13.99
CA MET A 445 0.47 -14.82 -14.28
C MET A 445 -0.59 -15.00 -15.34
N ALA A 446 -1.75 -14.36 -15.11
CA ALA A 446 -2.77 -14.14 -16.13
C ALA A 446 -3.21 -12.68 -16.10
N ALA A 447 -3.67 -12.14 -17.24
CA ALA A 447 -4.22 -10.79 -17.26
C ALA A 447 -5.64 -10.80 -17.83
N LYS A 448 -6.52 -10.05 -17.20
CA LYS A 448 -7.92 -9.96 -17.58
C LYS A 448 -8.51 -8.62 -17.12
N ASP A 449 -9.32 -8.02 -17.99
CA ASP A 449 -10.06 -6.78 -17.68
C ASP A 449 -9.15 -5.65 -17.17
N GLY A 450 -7.96 -5.53 -17.76
CA GLY A 450 -6.97 -4.51 -17.39
C GLY A 450 -6.30 -4.76 -16.04
N LYS A 451 -6.33 -5.97 -15.50
CA LYS A 451 -5.63 -6.37 -14.28
C LYS A 451 -4.74 -7.57 -14.54
N MET A 452 -3.62 -7.63 -13.83
CA MET A 452 -2.77 -8.82 -13.77
C MET A 452 -3.03 -9.56 -12.46
N TYR A 453 -3.10 -10.87 -12.54
CA TYR A 453 -3.29 -11.77 -11.42
C TYR A 453 -2.10 -12.70 -11.31
N PHE A 454 -1.51 -12.78 -10.14
CA PHE A 454 -0.38 -13.65 -9.85
C PHE A 454 -0.73 -14.57 -8.69
N ILE A 455 -0.38 -15.83 -8.83
CA ILE A 455 -0.62 -16.80 -7.78
C ILE A 455 0.48 -16.72 -6.72
N ASP A 456 0.09 -16.36 -5.48
CA ASP A 456 0.98 -16.33 -4.31
C ASP A 456 0.71 -17.56 -3.46
N ARG A 457 1.61 -18.53 -3.60
CA ARG A 457 1.49 -19.83 -2.94
C ARG A 457 1.70 -19.74 -1.43
N GLU A 458 2.59 -18.86 -0.97
CA GLU A 458 2.93 -18.72 0.44
C GLU A 458 1.71 -18.25 1.26
N HIS A 459 0.99 -17.28 0.74
CA HIS A 459 -0.13 -16.67 1.45
C HIS A 459 -1.50 -17.18 0.99
N LYS A 460 -1.55 -18.13 0.04
CA LYS A 460 -2.80 -18.66 -0.57
C LYS A 460 -3.72 -17.55 -1.05
N GLN A 461 -3.19 -16.68 -1.90
CA GLN A 461 -3.89 -15.51 -2.41
C GLN A 461 -3.53 -15.22 -3.86
N LEU A 462 -4.32 -14.40 -4.52
CA LEU A 462 -3.94 -13.75 -5.76
C LEU A 462 -3.42 -12.35 -5.46
N ILE A 463 -2.19 -12.08 -5.86
CA ILE A 463 -1.69 -10.71 -5.95
C ILE A 463 -2.33 -10.09 -7.19
N VAL A 464 -2.93 -8.92 -7.02
CA VAL A 464 -3.59 -8.19 -8.10
C VAL A 464 -2.82 -6.91 -8.40
N VAL A 465 -2.59 -6.66 -9.67
CA VAL A 465 -1.91 -5.45 -10.15
C VAL A 465 -2.82 -4.74 -11.15
N ASP A 466 -2.96 -3.44 -10.99
CA ASP A 466 -3.63 -2.58 -11.96
C ASP A 466 -2.83 -2.51 -13.24
N GLY A 467 -3.39 -2.97 -14.35
CA GLY A 467 -2.69 -3.07 -15.63
C GLY A 467 -2.39 -1.70 -16.26
N ALA A 468 -3.09 -0.64 -15.89
CA ALA A 468 -2.83 0.70 -16.42
C ALA A 468 -1.66 1.38 -15.70
N THR A 469 -1.53 1.17 -14.39
CA THR A 469 -0.56 1.89 -13.55
C THR A 469 0.60 1.03 -13.06
N GLY A 470 0.45 -0.29 -13.03
CA GLY A 470 1.41 -1.22 -12.44
C GLY A 470 1.36 -1.27 -10.91
N ASN A 471 0.48 -0.52 -10.29
CA ASN A 471 0.33 -0.51 -8.83
C ASN A 471 -0.35 -1.78 -8.33
N ARG A 472 0.11 -2.28 -7.19
CA ARG A 472 -0.55 -3.38 -6.50
C ARG A 472 -1.88 -2.92 -5.93
N LEU A 473 -2.89 -3.76 -6.11
CA LEU A 473 -4.21 -3.64 -5.49
C LEU A 473 -4.30 -4.58 -4.28
N GLU A 474 -5.42 -4.52 -3.57
CA GLU A 474 -5.69 -5.47 -2.48
C GLU A 474 -5.67 -6.90 -3.01
N PRO A 475 -4.95 -7.82 -2.36
CA PRO A 475 -4.89 -9.20 -2.77
C PRO A 475 -6.23 -9.91 -2.51
N ILE A 476 -6.51 -10.94 -3.30
CA ILE A 476 -7.70 -11.77 -3.15
C ILE A 476 -7.31 -13.03 -2.40
N LYS A 477 -7.81 -13.19 -1.18
CA LYS A 477 -7.58 -14.40 -0.39
C LYS A 477 -8.37 -15.56 -0.99
N LEU A 478 -7.69 -16.67 -1.25
CA LEU A 478 -8.29 -17.87 -1.81
C LEU A 478 -8.97 -18.72 -0.71
N ALA A 479 -10.05 -19.42 -1.08
CA ALA A 479 -10.76 -20.29 -0.16
C ALA A 479 -9.88 -21.47 0.28
N GLU A 480 -9.99 -21.86 1.55
CA GLU A 480 -9.14 -22.88 2.18
C GLU A 480 -9.31 -24.28 1.59
N ASN A 481 -10.45 -24.57 0.92
CA ASN A 481 -10.72 -25.86 0.29
C ASN A 481 -10.06 -26.03 -1.08
N ILE A 482 -9.49 -24.98 -1.67
CA ILE A 482 -8.82 -25.05 -2.96
C ILE A 482 -7.54 -25.90 -2.82
N PHE A 483 -7.35 -26.86 -3.75
CA PHE A 483 -6.30 -27.90 -3.72
C PHE A 483 -6.34 -28.79 -2.49
N THR A 484 -7.56 -29.14 -2.06
CA THR A 484 -7.78 -30.19 -1.09
C THR A 484 -8.69 -31.27 -1.67
N TYR A 485 -8.62 -32.47 -1.13
CA TYR A 485 -9.54 -33.58 -1.43
C TYR A 485 -9.76 -34.42 -0.19
N LYS A 486 -10.81 -35.27 -0.22
CA LYS A 486 -11.04 -36.27 0.81
C LYS A 486 -10.44 -37.60 0.37
N ASP A 487 -9.66 -38.24 1.23
CA ASP A 487 -9.20 -39.61 1.01
C ASP A 487 -10.29 -40.64 1.36
N ALA A 488 -9.99 -41.94 1.27
CA ALA A 488 -10.93 -43.02 1.55
C ALA A 488 -11.43 -43.06 3.01
N GLU A 489 -10.66 -42.50 3.92
CA GLU A 489 -10.99 -42.37 5.35
C GLU A 489 -11.68 -41.04 5.70
N ASP A 490 -12.13 -40.26 4.70
CA ASP A 490 -12.74 -38.93 4.85
C ASP A 490 -11.80 -37.89 5.50
N VAL A 491 -10.49 -38.12 5.46
CA VAL A 491 -9.49 -37.15 5.92
C VAL A 491 -9.17 -36.14 4.82
N THR A 492 -9.09 -34.86 5.17
CA THR A 492 -8.73 -33.83 4.20
C THR A 492 -7.23 -33.87 3.92
N GLN A 493 -6.88 -34.06 2.66
CA GLN A 493 -5.53 -34.08 2.12
C GLN A 493 -5.27 -32.88 1.23
N VAL A 494 -3.99 -32.52 1.04
CA VAL A 494 -3.55 -31.51 0.08
C VAL A 494 -3.32 -32.17 -1.27
N ALA A 495 -3.83 -31.57 -2.33
CA ALA A 495 -3.67 -32.07 -3.69
C ALA A 495 -2.32 -31.68 -4.28
N GLY A 496 -1.56 -32.71 -4.72
CA GLY A 496 -0.25 -32.54 -5.34
C GLY A 496 0.86 -32.14 -4.37
N VAL A 497 2.07 -31.96 -4.92
CA VAL A 497 3.27 -31.60 -4.16
C VAL A 497 3.34 -30.09 -3.92
N LEU A 498 2.91 -29.32 -4.89
CA LEU A 498 2.90 -27.85 -4.84
C LEU A 498 1.51 -27.38 -5.26
N PRO A 499 0.62 -27.12 -4.30
CA PRO A 499 -0.65 -26.41 -4.58
C PRO A 499 -0.36 -25.00 -5.06
N PHE A 500 -1.29 -24.39 -5.76
CA PHE A 500 -1.18 -23.01 -6.24
C PHE A 500 0.07 -22.80 -7.12
N ASN A 501 0.23 -23.62 -8.18
CA ASN A 501 1.46 -23.61 -8.98
C ASN A 501 1.34 -22.87 -10.31
N ASP A 502 0.19 -22.87 -10.97
CA ASP A 502 -0.03 -22.21 -12.25
C ASP A 502 -1.39 -21.51 -12.31
N ILE A 503 -1.52 -20.50 -13.17
CA ILE A 503 -2.73 -19.71 -13.36
C ILE A 503 -2.92 -19.44 -14.87
N LYS A 504 -4.11 -19.69 -15.37
CA LYS A 504 -4.49 -19.48 -16.78
C LYS A 504 -5.87 -18.85 -16.88
N LEU A 505 -6.20 -18.34 -18.06
CA LEU A 505 -7.56 -18.01 -18.46
C LEU A 505 -8.02 -18.99 -19.53
N ASP A 506 -9.28 -19.42 -19.45
CA ASP A 506 -9.92 -20.07 -20.58
C ASP A 506 -10.49 -19.03 -21.59
N ASN A 507 -11.04 -19.49 -22.72
CA ASN A 507 -11.55 -18.59 -23.76
C ASN A 507 -12.80 -17.80 -23.33
N ALA A 508 -13.50 -18.26 -22.28
CA ALA A 508 -14.61 -17.50 -21.66
C ALA A 508 -14.14 -16.49 -20.62
N GLY A 509 -12.82 -16.45 -20.33
CA GLY A 509 -12.22 -15.56 -19.36
C GLY A 509 -12.39 -16.06 -17.92
N ASN A 510 -12.63 -17.34 -17.70
CA ASN A 510 -12.60 -17.92 -16.35
C ASN A 510 -11.14 -18.01 -15.86
N LEU A 511 -10.91 -17.60 -14.62
CA LEU A 511 -9.60 -17.67 -14.00
C LEU A 511 -9.40 -19.06 -13.42
N LEU A 512 -8.38 -19.78 -13.89
CA LEU A 512 -8.11 -21.18 -13.52
C LEU A 512 -6.79 -21.29 -12.79
N LEU A 513 -6.76 -22.07 -11.72
CA LEU A 513 -5.56 -22.41 -10.97
C LEU A 513 -5.26 -23.90 -11.09
N GLY A 514 -3.98 -24.25 -11.25
CA GLY A 514 -3.49 -25.62 -11.28
C GLY A 514 -2.42 -25.85 -10.23
N ASN A 515 -2.34 -27.12 -9.77
CA ASN A 515 -1.28 -27.57 -8.89
C ASN A 515 -0.15 -28.29 -9.67
N CYS A 516 0.94 -28.59 -8.98
CA CYS A 516 2.02 -29.43 -9.52
C CYS A 516 1.94 -30.82 -8.87
N ILE A 517 2.08 -31.85 -9.70
CA ILE A 517 2.32 -33.23 -9.28
C ILE A 517 3.69 -33.73 -9.79
N THR A 518 4.29 -34.66 -9.08
CA THR A 518 5.62 -35.24 -9.43
C THR A 518 5.58 -36.76 -9.57
N SER A 519 4.38 -37.33 -9.51
CA SER A 519 4.11 -38.76 -9.74
C SER A 519 2.65 -38.98 -10.10
N ASN A 520 2.35 -40.14 -10.69
CA ASN A 520 0.98 -40.56 -10.99
C ASN A 520 0.11 -40.75 -9.74
N GLU A 521 0.74 -40.93 -8.55
CA GLU A 521 0.03 -40.98 -7.26
C GLU A 521 -0.43 -39.60 -6.78
N GLY A 522 0.09 -38.53 -7.36
CA GLY A 522 -0.30 -37.16 -7.02
C GLY A 522 -1.71 -36.84 -7.50
N MET A 523 -2.53 -36.23 -6.67
CA MET A 523 -3.83 -35.71 -7.06
C MET A 523 -3.66 -34.44 -7.90
N PHE A 524 -3.90 -34.51 -9.21
CA PHE A 524 -3.90 -33.36 -10.10
C PHE A 524 -5.27 -32.67 -10.05
N GLN A 525 -5.27 -31.36 -9.85
CA GLN A 525 -6.49 -30.57 -9.78
C GLN A 525 -6.38 -29.27 -10.54
N ILE A 526 -7.48 -28.88 -11.20
CA ILE A 526 -7.72 -27.55 -11.75
C ILE A 526 -8.96 -26.95 -11.10
N TRP A 527 -8.84 -25.72 -10.65
CA TRP A 527 -9.91 -24.98 -9.98
C TRP A 527 -10.23 -23.70 -10.73
N LYS A 528 -11.51 -23.45 -10.98
CA LYS A 528 -12.00 -22.12 -11.40
C LYS A 528 -12.16 -21.23 -10.16
N VAL A 529 -11.66 -20.01 -10.21
CA VAL A 529 -11.66 -19.08 -9.09
C VAL A 529 -12.41 -17.80 -9.45
N ASP A 530 -13.25 -17.35 -8.55
CA ASP A 530 -13.88 -16.05 -8.61
C ASP A 530 -12.87 -14.95 -8.23
N ALA A 531 -12.55 -14.08 -9.17
CA ALA A 531 -11.56 -13.02 -9.03
C ALA A 531 -12.00 -11.85 -8.10
N THR A 532 -13.16 -11.95 -7.47
CA THR A 532 -13.65 -10.97 -6.48
C THR A 532 -13.64 -11.53 -5.07
N THR A 533 -14.09 -12.78 -4.92
CA THR A 533 -14.29 -13.41 -3.62
C THR A 533 -13.22 -14.41 -3.24
N GLY A 534 -12.44 -14.90 -4.20
CA GLY A 534 -11.47 -15.98 -4.01
C GLY A 534 -12.13 -17.38 -3.85
N ALA A 535 -13.43 -17.49 -4.06
CA ALA A 535 -14.14 -18.76 -4.01
C ALA A 535 -13.75 -19.64 -5.19
N GLY A 536 -13.53 -20.95 -4.93
CA GLY A 536 -13.14 -21.94 -5.93
C GLY A 536 -14.25 -22.90 -6.28
N THR A 537 -14.32 -23.29 -7.57
CA THR A 537 -15.10 -24.40 -8.08
C THR A 537 -14.14 -25.40 -8.72
N LEU A 538 -14.21 -26.67 -8.32
CA LEU A 538 -13.38 -27.72 -8.89
C LEU A 538 -13.80 -27.98 -10.34
N VAL A 539 -12.83 -27.97 -11.26
CA VAL A 539 -13.01 -28.22 -12.68
C VAL A 539 -12.55 -29.63 -13.05
N LEU A 540 -11.36 -30.00 -12.60
CA LEU A 540 -10.73 -31.28 -12.85
C LEU A 540 -10.10 -31.81 -11.58
N GLN A 541 -10.28 -33.10 -11.34
CA GLN A 541 -9.56 -33.86 -10.31
C GLN A 541 -9.28 -35.27 -10.79
N GLU A 542 -8.02 -35.64 -10.89
CA GLU A 542 -7.64 -37.02 -11.22
C GLU A 542 -6.34 -37.42 -10.52
N ARG A 543 -6.30 -38.69 -10.09
CA ARG A 543 -5.08 -39.40 -9.69
C ARG A 543 -4.80 -40.42 -10.77
N LEU A 544 -3.75 -40.23 -11.55
CA LEU A 544 -3.44 -41.11 -12.72
C LEU A 544 -3.21 -42.56 -12.31
N ALA A 545 -2.68 -42.84 -11.12
CA ALA A 545 -2.50 -44.19 -10.62
C ALA A 545 -3.83 -44.96 -10.46
N GLU A 546 -4.97 -44.29 -10.37
CA GLU A 546 -6.32 -44.87 -10.32
C GLU A 546 -6.87 -45.16 -11.74
N ASN A 547 -6.25 -44.65 -12.77
CA ASN A 547 -6.59 -44.91 -14.15
C ASN A 547 -5.82 -46.13 -14.64
N PRO A 548 -6.50 -47.23 -15.11
CA PRO A 548 -5.83 -48.45 -15.53
C PRO A 548 -4.75 -48.28 -16.59
N ASP A 549 -4.85 -47.26 -17.43
CA ASP A 549 -3.90 -46.98 -18.52
C ASP A 549 -2.61 -46.33 -18.03
N PHE A 550 -2.58 -45.75 -16.79
CA PHE A 550 -1.48 -44.97 -16.28
C PHE A 550 -0.93 -45.43 -14.91
N THR A 551 -1.22 -46.65 -14.47
CA THR A 551 -0.76 -47.19 -13.19
C THR A 551 0.75 -47.18 -13.02
N GLU A 552 1.51 -47.37 -14.12
CA GLU A 552 2.98 -47.36 -14.14
C GLU A 552 3.56 -46.08 -14.76
N ALA A 553 2.74 -45.07 -15.02
CA ALA A 553 3.19 -43.85 -15.66
C ALA A 553 4.14 -43.04 -14.75
N VAL A 554 5.23 -42.53 -15.29
CA VAL A 554 6.15 -41.61 -14.63
C VAL A 554 5.83 -40.22 -15.12
N VAL A 555 5.14 -39.44 -14.28
CA VAL A 555 4.65 -38.12 -14.67
C VAL A 555 5.11 -37.03 -13.73
N ARG A 556 5.29 -35.85 -14.31
CA ARG A 556 5.43 -34.60 -13.59
C ARG A 556 4.70 -33.51 -14.38
N PHE A 557 3.71 -32.87 -13.78
CA PHE A 557 3.01 -31.71 -14.34
C PHE A 557 3.34 -30.50 -13.50
N ASP A 558 3.98 -29.51 -14.13
CA ASP A 558 4.30 -28.23 -13.50
C ASP A 558 3.31 -27.13 -13.90
N ALA A 559 2.63 -27.29 -15.03
CA ALA A 559 1.71 -26.33 -15.60
C ALA A 559 0.63 -26.99 -16.44
N PHE A 560 -0.37 -26.24 -16.83
CA PHE A 560 -1.44 -26.70 -17.71
C PHE A 560 -1.73 -25.67 -18.81
N GLY A 561 -2.36 -26.11 -19.89
CA GLY A 561 -2.99 -25.27 -20.91
C GLY A 561 -4.48 -25.52 -20.98
N VAL A 562 -5.23 -24.57 -21.47
CA VAL A 562 -6.69 -24.69 -21.63
C VAL A 562 -7.14 -24.02 -22.92
N TYR A 563 -8.08 -24.65 -23.59
CA TYR A 563 -8.80 -24.09 -24.73
C TYR A 563 -10.29 -24.40 -24.57
N GLY A 564 -11.16 -23.46 -24.92
CA GLY A 564 -12.62 -23.57 -24.74
C GLY A 564 -13.11 -22.91 -23.45
N ASP A 565 -14.30 -23.27 -23.00
CA ASP A 565 -14.95 -22.80 -21.78
C ASP A 565 -15.12 -23.96 -20.81
N VAL A 566 -14.43 -23.93 -19.67
CA VAL A 566 -14.50 -25.01 -18.68
C VAL A 566 -15.89 -25.17 -18.03
N THR A 567 -16.79 -24.25 -18.23
CA THR A 567 -18.19 -24.37 -17.76
C THR A 567 -19.11 -24.99 -18.82
N GLY A 568 -18.60 -25.16 -20.02
CA GLY A 568 -19.22 -25.79 -21.19
C GLY A 568 -18.31 -26.89 -21.75
N ASP A 569 -17.75 -26.64 -22.94
CA ASP A 569 -16.84 -27.56 -23.61
C ASP A 569 -15.43 -26.97 -23.67
N ALA A 570 -14.44 -27.75 -23.26
CA ALA A 570 -13.04 -27.34 -23.21
C ALA A 570 -12.07 -28.53 -23.31
N ILE A 571 -10.80 -28.20 -23.60
CA ILE A 571 -9.68 -29.13 -23.51
C ILE A 571 -8.71 -28.59 -22.46
N ILE A 572 -8.26 -29.43 -21.56
CA ILE A 572 -7.13 -29.18 -20.67
C ILE A 572 -5.97 -30.06 -21.09
N LEU A 573 -4.77 -29.48 -21.22
CA LEU A 573 -3.53 -30.18 -21.51
C LEU A 573 -2.53 -29.99 -20.35
N ALA A 574 -1.74 -31.02 -20.07
CA ALA A 574 -0.57 -30.90 -19.19
C ALA A 574 0.61 -31.68 -19.79
N SER A 575 1.76 -31.03 -19.96
CA SER A 575 2.95 -31.68 -20.47
C SER A 575 3.69 -32.42 -19.36
N ASN A 576 4.12 -33.64 -19.66
CA ASN A 576 4.99 -34.43 -18.79
C ASN A 576 6.43 -33.92 -18.88
N ALA A 577 6.97 -33.45 -17.75
CA ALA A 577 8.37 -33.03 -17.68
C ALA A 577 9.37 -34.21 -17.73
N SER A 578 8.88 -35.44 -17.67
CA SER A 578 9.71 -36.66 -17.62
C SER A 578 9.75 -37.42 -18.95
N ALA A 579 8.86 -37.06 -19.90
CA ALA A 579 8.79 -37.72 -21.23
C ALA A 579 8.18 -36.75 -22.26
N MET A 580 8.33 -37.08 -23.56
CA MET A 580 7.69 -36.35 -24.65
C MET A 580 6.23 -36.80 -24.77
N GLU A 581 5.45 -36.43 -23.75
CA GLU A 581 4.05 -36.78 -23.60
C GLU A 581 3.24 -35.60 -23.15
N VAL A 582 2.02 -35.46 -23.68
CA VAL A 582 1.05 -34.48 -23.20
C VAL A 582 -0.23 -35.22 -22.81
N TYR A 583 -0.68 -34.99 -21.60
CA TYR A 583 -1.93 -35.52 -21.09
C TYR A 583 -3.07 -34.56 -21.39
N LYS A 584 -4.18 -35.11 -21.88
CA LYS A 584 -5.34 -34.37 -22.32
C LYS A 584 -6.59 -34.80 -21.55
N TRP A 585 -7.35 -33.85 -21.08
CA TRP A 585 -8.69 -34.00 -20.53
C TRP A 585 -9.69 -33.23 -21.39
N THR A 586 -10.73 -33.92 -21.83
CA THR A 586 -11.85 -33.28 -22.53
C THR A 586 -12.93 -32.94 -21.52
N ILE A 587 -13.37 -31.70 -21.50
CA ILE A 587 -14.50 -31.24 -20.70
C ILE A 587 -15.71 -31.15 -21.61
N THR A 588 -16.81 -31.79 -21.21
CA THR A 588 -18.08 -31.73 -21.94
C THR A 588 -19.18 -31.28 -21.01
N ALA A 589 -19.88 -30.20 -21.37
CA ALA A 589 -20.94 -29.59 -20.55
C ALA A 589 -20.47 -29.31 -19.09
N GLY A 590 -19.23 -28.88 -18.92
CA GLY A 590 -18.63 -28.53 -17.61
C GLY A 590 -18.16 -29.75 -16.80
N VAL A 591 -18.10 -30.94 -17.37
CA VAL A 591 -17.66 -32.17 -16.68
C VAL A 591 -16.41 -32.70 -17.37
N ALA A 592 -15.31 -32.85 -16.59
CA ALA A 592 -14.06 -33.41 -17.09
C ALA A 592 -14.18 -34.93 -17.27
N GLY A 593 -13.71 -35.44 -18.43
CA GLY A 593 -13.44 -36.85 -18.66
C GLY A 593 -12.12 -37.31 -18.04
N SER A 594 -11.79 -38.58 -18.20
CA SER A 594 -10.49 -39.12 -17.78
C SER A 594 -9.39 -38.71 -18.73
N ALA A 595 -8.14 -38.75 -18.25
CA ALA A 595 -6.94 -38.45 -19.03
C ALA A 595 -6.77 -39.36 -20.25
N GLU A 596 -6.33 -38.77 -21.34
CA GLU A 596 -5.78 -39.43 -22.51
C GLU A 596 -4.32 -38.97 -22.68
N VAL A 597 -3.44 -39.81 -23.22
CA VAL A 597 -2.05 -39.39 -23.50
C VAL A 597 -1.82 -39.17 -24.98
N ILE A 598 -1.20 -38.05 -25.30
CA ILE A 598 -0.67 -37.73 -26.62
C ILE A 598 0.82 -38.03 -26.60
N LEU A 599 1.26 -39.07 -27.31
CA LEU A 599 2.66 -39.41 -27.47
C LEU A 599 3.25 -38.57 -28.60
N ILE A 600 4.26 -37.78 -28.31
CA ILE A 600 4.85 -36.89 -29.29
C ILE A 600 5.87 -37.69 -30.15
N ASP A 601 5.66 -37.72 -31.46
CA ASP A 601 6.59 -38.33 -32.39
C ASP A 601 7.76 -37.36 -32.65
N THR A 602 8.91 -37.65 -32.03
CA THR A 602 10.12 -36.84 -32.17
C THR A 602 10.88 -37.11 -33.48
N GLY A 603 10.39 -38.01 -34.34
CA GLY A 603 10.95 -38.28 -35.64
C GLY A 603 12.25 -39.10 -35.59
N GLU A 604 12.83 -39.35 -36.81
CA GLU A 604 14.10 -40.09 -36.99
C GLU A 604 15.33 -39.23 -36.59
N GLU A 605 16.48 -39.93 -36.43
CA GLU A 605 17.74 -39.29 -36.07
C GLU A 605 18.13 -38.19 -37.08
N GLY A 606 18.38 -37.00 -36.60
CA GLY A 606 18.72 -35.81 -37.39
C GLY A 606 17.65 -34.70 -37.40
N THR A 607 16.46 -34.91 -36.80
CA THR A 607 15.51 -33.86 -36.59
C THR A 607 15.84 -33.05 -35.31
N TYR A 608 15.33 -31.87 -35.18
CA TYR A 608 15.62 -30.96 -34.06
C TYR A 608 15.35 -31.59 -32.69
N LEU A 609 14.31 -32.41 -32.56
CA LEU A 609 13.90 -33.04 -31.30
C LEU A 609 14.46 -34.46 -31.14
N THR A 610 15.30 -34.94 -32.06
CA THR A 610 15.92 -36.27 -31.99
C THR A 610 16.82 -36.40 -30.77
N GLY A 611 16.61 -37.44 -30.00
CA GLY A 611 17.38 -37.72 -28.78
C GLY A 611 16.92 -36.96 -27.54
N LEU A 612 15.86 -36.13 -27.61
CA LEU A 612 15.24 -35.55 -26.44
C LEU A 612 14.27 -36.56 -25.82
N ALA A 613 14.51 -36.89 -24.56
CA ALA A 613 13.66 -37.81 -23.79
C ALA A 613 12.49 -37.14 -23.10
N ASN A 614 12.54 -35.83 -22.93
CA ASN A 614 11.52 -35.01 -22.28
C ASN A 614 11.67 -33.54 -22.65
N PRO A 615 10.63 -32.69 -22.38
CA PRO A 615 10.69 -31.26 -22.69
C PRO A 615 11.46 -30.45 -21.65
N GLY A 616 11.97 -31.07 -20.61
CA GLY A 616 12.71 -30.42 -19.55
C GLY A 616 11.83 -29.93 -18.38
N THR A 617 12.41 -29.10 -17.52
CA THR A 617 11.78 -28.63 -16.31
C THR A 617 10.69 -27.61 -16.59
N ALA A 618 9.55 -27.75 -15.95
CA ALA A 618 8.39 -26.85 -16.01
C ALA A 618 7.91 -26.53 -17.46
N PRO A 619 7.66 -27.58 -18.28
CA PRO A 619 7.16 -27.37 -19.61
C PRO A 619 5.78 -26.72 -19.60
N GLN A 620 5.50 -25.94 -20.64
CA GLN A 620 4.22 -25.29 -20.83
C GLN A 620 3.57 -25.81 -22.12
N VAL A 621 2.27 -25.97 -22.10
CA VAL A 621 1.48 -26.28 -23.27
C VAL A 621 0.46 -25.20 -23.52
N PHE A 622 0.27 -24.86 -24.80
CA PHE A 622 -0.63 -23.78 -25.20
C PHE A 622 -1.55 -24.30 -26.31
N PRO A 623 -2.71 -24.90 -25.96
CA PRO A 623 -3.67 -25.34 -26.97
C PRO A 623 -4.21 -24.12 -27.72
N LEU A 624 -4.23 -24.23 -29.04
CA LEU A 624 -4.70 -23.20 -29.97
C LEU A 624 -6.16 -23.40 -30.35
N ASP A 625 -6.52 -24.66 -30.56
CA ASP A 625 -7.84 -25.10 -30.97
C ASP A 625 -7.98 -26.60 -30.66
N ASP A 626 -9.00 -27.26 -31.19
CA ASP A 626 -9.26 -28.69 -31.00
C ASP A 626 -8.24 -29.61 -31.71
N TYR A 627 -7.34 -29.04 -32.55
CA TYR A 627 -6.44 -29.79 -33.40
C TYR A 627 -4.96 -29.56 -33.10
N TYR A 628 -4.56 -28.39 -32.57
CA TYR A 628 -3.16 -28.02 -32.44
C TYR A 628 -2.85 -27.39 -31.06
N PHE A 629 -1.62 -27.57 -30.62
CA PHE A 629 -1.05 -26.89 -29.46
C PHE A 629 0.44 -26.60 -29.69
N TYR A 630 0.94 -25.57 -28.96
CA TYR A 630 2.37 -25.38 -28.80
C TYR A 630 2.87 -26.10 -27.55
N LEU A 631 4.04 -26.75 -27.69
CA LEU A 631 4.85 -27.22 -26.57
C LEU A 631 6.10 -26.34 -26.46
N ASP A 632 6.36 -25.85 -25.25
CA ASP A 632 7.52 -25.04 -24.90
C ASP A 632 8.13 -25.53 -23.57
N GLY A 633 9.45 -25.50 -23.43
CA GLY A 633 10.06 -25.99 -22.19
C GLY A 633 11.56 -25.78 -22.13
N ASN A 634 12.14 -26.16 -21.00
CA ASN A 634 13.55 -25.95 -20.74
C ASN A 634 14.50 -26.66 -21.70
N GLU A 635 14.06 -27.76 -22.36
CA GLU A 635 14.85 -28.55 -23.29
C GLU A 635 14.30 -28.51 -24.72
N THR A 636 13.20 -27.78 -24.95
CA THR A 636 12.60 -27.62 -26.29
C THR A 636 12.54 -26.14 -26.66
N LEU A 637 12.48 -25.85 -27.96
CA LEU A 637 11.99 -24.58 -28.51
C LEU A 637 10.48 -24.70 -28.78
N PRO A 638 9.75 -23.57 -28.89
CA PRO A 638 8.33 -23.59 -29.24
C PRO A 638 8.09 -24.47 -30.48
N THR A 639 7.28 -25.48 -30.31
CA THR A 639 6.99 -26.49 -31.30
C THR A 639 5.49 -26.65 -31.48
N LEU A 640 4.99 -26.54 -32.69
CA LEU A 640 3.59 -26.76 -33.06
C LEU A 640 3.34 -28.25 -33.28
N ILE A 641 2.40 -28.80 -32.57
CA ILE A 641 2.09 -30.23 -32.53
C ILE A 641 0.57 -30.39 -32.72
N ASN A 642 0.16 -31.42 -33.46
CA ASN A 642 -1.27 -31.76 -33.52
C ASN A 642 -1.72 -32.66 -32.38
N MET A 643 -3.02 -32.85 -32.23
CA MET A 643 -3.58 -33.67 -31.12
C MET A 643 -3.32 -35.19 -31.32
N GLU A 644 -2.74 -35.64 -32.43
CA GLU A 644 -2.24 -37.00 -32.67
C GLU A 644 -0.74 -37.14 -32.29
N GLY A 645 -0.08 -36.05 -31.82
CA GLY A 645 1.33 -36.09 -31.41
C GLY A 645 2.32 -35.84 -32.57
N THR A 646 1.86 -35.52 -33.78
CA THR A 646 2.74 -35.21 -34.90
C THR A 646 3.25 -33.77 -34.82
N ILE A 647 4.56 -33.57 -34.92
CA ILE A 647 5.19 -32.26 -35.02
C ILE A 647 4.89 -31.66 -36.41
N ILE A 648 4.28 -30.50 -36.43
CA ILE A 648 3.91 -29.80 -37.67
C ILE A 648 5.00 -28.80 -38.07
N ASP A 649 5.48 -27.99 -37.12
CA ASP A 649 6.52 -26.98 -37.33
C ASP A 649 7.17 -26.59 -35.98
N GLY A 650 8.26 -25.85 -36.04
CA GLY A 650 8.93 -25.42 -34.83
C GLY A 650 9.85 -24.23 -35.06
N PHE A 651 10.08 -23.50 -33.97
CA PHE A 651 10.92 -22.29 -33.98
C PHE A 651 12.37 -22.57 -34.43
N TYR A 652 12.84 -23.78 -34.26
CA TYR A 652 14.15 -24.26 -34.77
C TYR A 652 14.31 -24.16 -36.32
N ASN A 653 13.22 -24.06 -37.08
CA ASN A 653 13.24 -23.85 -38.53
C ASN A 653 13.60 -22.41 -38.91
N ASN A 654 13.66 -21.48 -37.97
CA ASN A 654 13.95 -20.07 -38.25
C ASN A 654 15.26 -19.60 -37.58
N VAL A 655 16.38 -19.95 -38.20
CA VAL A 655 17.72 -19.58 -37.68
C VAL A 655 17.92 -18.06 -37.68
N ALA A 656 17.33 -17.34 -38.63
CA ALA A 656 17.46 -15.89 -38.74
C ALA A 656 16.70 -15.17 -37.58
N ALA A 657 15.52 -15.66 -37.21
CA ALA A 657 14.77 -15.11 -36.08
C ALA A 657 15.40 -15.44 -34.73
N GLN A 658 16.32 -16.40 -34.69
CA GLN A 658 17.07 -16.76 -33.50
C GLN A 658 18.16 -15.75 -33.12
N THR A 659 18.41 -14.75 -33.98
CA THR A 659 19.41 -13.71 -33.72
C THR A 659 18.72 -12.41 -33.38
N ASP A 660 19.09 -11.76 -32.30
CA ASP A 660 18.56 -10.44 -31.95
C ASP A 660 19.29 -9.36 -32.76
N VAL A 661 18.61 -8.84 -33.75
CA VAL A 661 19.17 -7.83 -34.66
C VAL A 661 18.66 -6.41 -34.35
N LEU A 662 17.66 -6.26 -33.52
CA LEU A 662 16.94 -4.98 -33.44
C LEU A 662 17.24 -4.16 -32.18
N THR A 663 17.47 -4.78 -31.04
CA THR A 663 17.52 -4.08 -29.76
C THR A 663 18.69 -4.44 -28.87
N SER A 664 19.36 -5.56 -29.13
CA SER A 664 20.45 -6.04 -28.31
C SER A 664 21.56 -6.65 -29.18
N PRO A 665 22.39 -5.82 -29.83
CA PRO A 665 23.44 -6.33 -30.69
C PRO A 665 24.34 -7.35 -29.97
N GLY A 666 24.50 -8.53 -30.58
CA GLY A 666 25.34 -9.61 -30.05
C GLY A 666 24.61 -10.62 -29.14
N ASN A 667 23.32 -10.48 -28.95
CA ASN A 667 22.52 -11.46 -28.20
C ASN A 667 21.95 -12.54 -29.10
N SER A 668 22.60 -13.70 -29.15
CA SER A 668 22.01 -14.93 -29.68
C SER A 668 21.47 -15.77 -28.53
N TRP A 669 20.20 -15.65 -28.21
CA TRP A 669 19.67 -16.32 -27.02
C TRP A 669 18.93 -17.61 -27.32
N ILE A 670 18.47 -17.79 -28.51
CA ILE A 670 17.52 -18.84 -28.85
C ILE A 670 18.16 -20.15 -29.24
N ILE A 671 19.40 -20.13 -29.60
CA ILE A 671 20.13 -21.36 -29.82
C ILE A 671 20.15 -22.24 -28.58
N ASN A 672 19.91 -21.63 -27.43
CA ASN A 672 19.79 -22.35 -26.17
C ASN A 672 18.32 -22.45 -25.77
N LYS A 673 17.84 -23.64 -25.58
CA LYS A 673 16.58 -24.01 -24.95
C LYS A 673 16.34 -23.25 -23.66
N GLY A 674 15.13 -23.21 -23.17
CA GLY A 674 14.87 -22.63 -21.86
C GLY A 674 13.85 -21.50 -21.86
N HIS A 675 12.85 -21.64 -22.69
CA HIS A 675 11.66 -20.81 -22.73
C HIS A 675 10.55 -21.49 -21.93
N ASN A 676 9.73 -20.71 -21.25
CA ASN A 676 8.61 -21.26 -20.48
C ASN A 676 7.36 -20.41 -20.65
N GLY A 677 7.22 -19.69 -21.77
CA GLY A 677 6.03 -18.90 -21.99
C GLY A 677 5.98 -18.26 -23.37
N LEU A 678 4.85 -18.39 -24.00
CA LEU A 678 4.56 -17.80 -25.29
C LEU A 678 3.09 -17.39 -25.37
N VAL A 679 2.78 -16.50 -26.30
CA VAL A 679 1.42 -16.20 -26.71
C VAL A 679 1.41 -15.80 -28.17
N GLU A 680 0.48 -16.36 -28.93
CA GLU A 680 0.11 -15.95 -30.27
C GLU A 680 -1.10 -15.02 -30.20
N PHE A 681 -1.11 -13.96 -31.02
CA PHE A 681 -2.28 -13.09 -31.12
C PHE A 681 -2.42 -12.50 -32.52
N GLU A 682 -3.64 -12.15 -32.85
CA GLU A 682 -3.99 -11.45 -34.09
C GLU A 682 -4.36 -9.99 -33.76
N MET A 683 -3.95 -9.07 -34.62
CA MET A 683 -4.35 -7.67 -34.56
C MET A 683 -4.30 -7.04 -35.94
N GLY A 684 -5.42 -6.48 -36.38
CA GLY A 684 -5.52 -5.85 -37.69
C GLY A 684 -5.35 -6.80 -38.87
N GLY A 685 -5.73 -8.05 -38.70
CA GLY A 685 -5.55 -9.10 -39.70
C GLY A 685 -4.11 -9.56 -39.91
N GLU A 686 -3.21 -9.23 -38.98
CA GLU A 686 -1.83 -9.68 -38.96
C GLU A 686 -1.56 -10.50 -37.70
N TYR A 687 -0.64 -11.46 -37.80
CA TYR A 687 -0.37 -12.43 -36.76
C TYR A 687 0.98 -12.18 -36.11
N PHE A 688 0.98 -12.24 -34.77
CA PHE A 688 2.15 -11.95 -33.95
C PHE A 688 2.41 -13.08 -32.95
N PHE A 689 3.66 -13.20 -32.57
CA PHE A 689 4.12 -14.21 -31.63
C PHE A 689 5.05 -13.59 -30.59
N LEU A 690 4.67 -13.65 -29.33
CA LEU A 690 5.45 -13.13 -28.23
C LEU A 690 5.96 -14.30 -27.39
N ILE A 691 7.29 -14.40 -27.26
CA ILE A 691 7.95 -15.48 -26.53
C ILE A 691 8.79 -14.91 -25.38
N ALA A 692 8.78 -15.59 -24.25
CA ALA A 692 9.67 -15.31 -23.14
C ALA A 692 11.11 -15.77 -23.45
N GLY A 693 12.08 -14.94 -23.14
CA GLY A 693 13.50 -15.26 -23.31
C GLY A 693 14.08 -16.05 -22.15
N THR A 694 15.24 -16.63 -22.40
CA THR A 694 15.92 -17.48 -21.42
C THR A 694 16.77 -16.71 -20.42
N ASN A 695 17.07 -17.36 -19.29
CA ASN A 695 18.06 -16.92 -18.32
C ASN A 695 19.40 -17.64 -18.54
N THR A 696 20.02 -17.48 -19.70
CA THR A 696 21.31 -18.08 -20.00
C THR A 696 22.45 -17.10 -19.72
N ALA A 697 23.57 -17.56 -19.17
CA ALA A 697 24.73 -16.72 -18.89
C ALA A 697 25.21 -15.98 -20.15
N GLY A 698 25.40 -14.68 -20.04
CA GLY A 698 25.86 -13.82 -21.15
C GLY A 698 24.76 -13.20 -22.02
N VAL A 699 23.50 -13.54 -21.74
CA VAL A 699 22.33 -12.94 -22.40
C VAL A 699 21.65 -12.03 -21.40
N PRO A 700 21.03 -10.89 -21.80
CA PRO A 700 20.20 -10.11 -20.87
C PRO A 700 19.15 -11.05 -20.27
N PRO A 701 19.21 -11.30 -18.96
CA PRO A 701 18.36 -12.31 -18.38
C PRO A 701 16.92 -11.83 -18.41
N SER A 702 16.02 -12.74 -18.81
CA SER A 702 14.59 -12.52 -18.81
C SER A 702 14.15 -11.35 -19.68
N THR A 703 14.24 -11.56 -20.97
CA THR A 703 13.68 -10.69 -21.99
C THR A 703 12.47 -11.34 -22.67
N PHE A 704 11.69 -10.54 -23.37
CA PHE A 704 10.59 -10.99 -24.20
C PHE A 704 10.85 -10.57 -25.64
N ARG A 705 10.48 -11.42 -26.61
CA ARG A 705 10.64 -11.11 -28.02
C ARG A 705 9.32 -11.18 -28.75
N LEU A 706 9.02 -10.08 -29.44
CA LEU A 706 7.88 -9.99 -30.33
C LEU A 706 8.33 -10.27 -31.77
N TYR A 707 7.61 -11.17 -32.45
CA TYR A 707 7.76 -11.50 -33.84
C TYR A 707 6.46 -11.24 -34.57
N LYS A 708 6.56 -11.11 -35.89
CA LYS A 708 5.45 -11.06 -36.79
C LYS A 708 5.59 -12.17 -37.85
N TRP A 709 4.50 -12.90 -38.14
CA TRP A 709 4.47 -13.75 -39.31
C TRP A 709 4.33 -12.92 -40.59
N LYS A 710 5.00 -13.35 -41.66
CA LYS A 710 4.94 -12.65 -42.95
C LYS A 710 3.59 -12.79 -43.62
N ASP A 711 2.96 -13.93 -43.45
CA ASP A 711 1.65 -14.25 -44.00
C ASP A 711 0.79 -15.07 -43.03
N GLY A 712 -0.43 -15.38 -43.50
CA GLY A 712 -1.40 -16.16 -42.72
C GLY A 712 -1.09 -17.66 -42.60
N ASN A 713 -0.03 -18.18 -43.27
CA ASN A 713 0.35 -19.58 -43.17
C ASN A 713 1.02 -19.92 -41.85
N LYS A 714 1.49 -18.88 -41.11
CA LYS A 714 2.11 -19.01 -39.78
C LYS A 714 3.26 -20.02 -39.73
N LEU A 715 4.10 -20.08 -40.76
CA LEU A 715 5.31 -20.89 -40.74
C LEU A 715 6.39 -20.22 -39.91
N PHE A 716 6.99 -20.92 -38.96
CA PHE A 716 8.09 -20.39 -38.17
C PHE A 716 9.26 -19.90 -38.99
N SER A 717 9.57 -20.55 -40.13
CA SER A 717 10.59 -20.12 -41.09
C SER A 717 10.35 -18.73 -41.70
N GLU A 718 9.13 -18.25 -41.68
CA GLU A 718 8.72 -16.96 -42.23
C GLU A 718 8.46 -15.88 -41.16
N MET A 719 8.77 -16.16 -39.92
CA MET A 719 8.62 -15.25 -38.79
C MET A 719 9.74 -14.19 -38.80
N GLU A 720 9.36 -12.92 -38.70
CA GLU A 720 10.27 -11.78 -38.64
C GLU A 720 10.39 -11.24 -37.23
N PRO A 721 11.63 -11.02 -36.69
CA PRO A 721 11.82 -10.42 -35.40
C PRO A 721 11.45 -8.92 -35.45
N MET A 722 10.76 -8.44 -34.39
CA MET A 722 10.40 -7.03 -34.21
C MET A 722 11.19 -6.41 -33.09
N TRP A 723 10.94 -6.78 -31.85
CA TRP A 723 11.61 -6.21 -30.68
C TRP A 723 11.99 -7.27 -29.64
N THR A 724 13.09 -7.00 -28.94
CA THR A 724 13.42 -7.62 -27.65
C THR A 724 13.28 -6.59 -26.56
N PHE A 725 12.53 -6.90 -25.50
CA PHE A 725 12.26 -5.98 -24.40
C PHE A 725 12.06 -6.74 -23.07
N PRO A 726 12.37 -6.09 -21.88
CA PRO A 726 13.16 -4.86 -21.76
C PRO A 726 14.57 -5.02 -22.33
N ALA A 727 15.16 -3.96 -22.88
CA ALA A 727 16.49 -4.04 -23.50
C ALA A 727 17.59 -4.48 -22.51
N ALA A 728 17.49 -4.11 -21.24
CA ALA A 728 18.40 -4.53 -20.18
C ALA A 728 18.00 -5.88 -19.55
N GLY A 729 16.91 -6.50 -20.00
CA GLY A 729 16.28 -7.63 -19.34
C GLY A 729 15.62 -7.24 -17.99
N MET A 730 14.96 -8.20 -17.35
CA MET A 730 14.30 -7.97 -16.05
C MET A 730 15.16 -8.38 -14.87
N GLY A 731 16.07 -9.31 -15.03
CA GLY A 731 16.95 -9.83 -14.00
C GLY A 731 17.21 -11.33 -14.14
N ALA A 732 18.19 -11.85 -13.39
CA ALA A 732 18.53 -13.26 -13.42
C ALA A 732 17.57 -14.05 -12.52
N VAL A 733 17.01 -15.13 -13.03
CA VAL A 733 16.19 -16.08 -12.27
C VAL A 733 17.10 -17.12 -11.64
N SER A 734 17.07 -17.27 -10.33
CA SER A 734 17.85 -18.31 -9.61
C SER A 734 17.16 -19.68 -9.68
N ASN A 735 15.85 -19.67 -9.88
CA ASN A 735 15.01 -20.85 -9.92
C ASN A 735 15.22 -21.64 -11.22
N ALA A 736 15.50 -22.93 -11.13
CA ALA A 736 15.62 -23.83 -12.28
C ALA A 736 14.35 -23.90 -13.13
N TYR A 737 13.20 -23.53 -12.60
CA TYR A 737 11.92 -23.59 -13.29
C TYR A 737 11.65 -22.38 -14.21
N ARG A 738 12.47 -21.33 -14.15
CA ARG A 738 12.56 -20.25 -15.13
C ARG A 738 11.23 -19.66 -15.58
N THR A 739 10.34 -19.39 -14.62
CA THR A 739 9.02 -18.86 -14.91
C THR A 739 9.13 -17.47 -15.56
N ALA A 740 8.74 -17.38 -16.83
CA ALA A 740 8.57 -16.12 -17.54
C ALA A 740 7.34 -16.24 -18.44
N ILE A 741 6.37 -15.36 -18.26
CA ILE A 741 5.05 -15.49 -18.87
C ILE A 741 4.66 -14.18 -19.53
N PRO A 742 4.39 -14.18 -20.85
CA PRO A 742 3.69 -13.10 -21.51
C PRO A 742 2.18 -13.33 -21.51
N HIS A 743 1.42 -12.24 -21.54
CA HIS A 743 0.00 -12.25 -21.79
C HIS A 743 -0.37 -11.04 -22.64
N VAL A 744 -1.39 -11.16 -23.50
CA VAL A 744 -1.78 -10.12 -24.43
C VAL A 744 -3.28 -9.86 -24.33
N GLU A 745 -3.65 -8.59 -24.20
CA GLU A 745 -5.01 -8.10 -24.38
C GLU A 745 -5.06 -7.24 -25.65
N VAL A 746 -5.82 -7.67 -26.66
CA VAL A 746 -5.96 -6.97 -27.95
C VAL A 746 -7.19 -6.09 -27.95
N ASP A 747 -7.03 -4.85 -28.36
CA ASP A 747 -8.10 -3.92 -28.72
C ASP A 747 -8.10 -3.75 -30.26
N GLU A 748 -8.88 -4.57 -30.92
CA GLU A 748 -9.01 -4.53 -32.39
C GLU A 748 -9.54 -3.19 -32.91
N ALA A 749 -10.44 -2.55 -32.18
CA ALA A 749 -11.01 -1.27 -32.59
C ALA A 749 -9.96 -0.15 -32.56
N ALA A 750 -9.09 -0.18 -31.55
CA ALA A 750 -7.98 0.78 -31.43
C ALA A 750 -6.71 0.36 -32.19
N GLN A 751 -6.66 -0.86 -32.74
CA GLN A 751 -5.47 -1.48 -33.33
C GLN A 751 -4.27 -1.45 -32.38
N LYS A 752 -4.53 -1.83 -31.12
CA LYS A 752 -3.57 -1.85 -30.02
C LYS A 752 -3.62 -3.15 -29.25
N ALA A 753 -2.47 -3.54 -28.72
CA ALA A 753 -2.38 -4.63 -27.78
C ALA A 753 -1.59 -4.22 -26.54
N LYS A 754 -2.06 -4.61 -25.37
CA LYS A 754 -1.32 -4.53 -24.13
C LYS A 754 -0.54 -5.82 -23.96
N LEU A 755 0.77 -5.71 -23.94
CA LEU A 755 1.68 -6.81 -23.71
C LEU A 755 2.07 -6.80 -22.23
N TYR A 756 1.49 -7.69 -21.44
CA TYR A 756 1.86 -7.91 -20.06
C TYR A 756 2.98 -8.93 -19.99
N VAL A 757 4.00 -8.64 -19.23
CA VAL A 757 5.17 -9.49 -19.08
C VAL A 757 5.47 -9.73 -17.60
N TYR A 758 5.84 -10.96 -17.27
CA TYR A 758 6.22 -11.37 -15.95
C TYR A 758 7.43 -12.29 -15.99
N THR A 759 8.37 -12.09 -15.08
CA THR A 759 9.48 -13.01 -14.84
C THR A 759 9.60 -13.29 -13.35
N GLY A 760 9.55 -14.54 -12.98
CA GLY A 760 9.71 -14.99 -11.59
C GLY A 760 10.97 -14.39 -10.96
N GLU A 761 10.86 -13.94 -9.71
CA GLU A 761 11.94 -13.30 -8.93
C GLU A 761 12.35 -11.90 -9.40
N ASN A 762 11.94 -11.46 -10.61
CA ASN A 762 12.51 -10.27 -11.23
C ASN A 762 11.51 -9.19 -11.61
N GLY A 763 10.21 -9.46 -11.53
CA GLY A 763 9.23 -8.42 -11.70
C GLY A 763 8.26 -8.59 -12.87
N TYR A 764 7.58 -7.50 -13.22
CA TYR A 764 6.49 -7.48 -14.16
C TYR A 764 6.38 -6.11 -14.84
N GLY A 765 5.75 -6.06 -15.99
CA GLY A 765 5.62 -4.83 -16.77
C GLY A 765 4.49 -4.86 -17.79
N MET A 766 4.17 -3.70 -18.34
CA MET A 766 3.23 -3.56 -19.44
C MET A 766 3.79 -2.65 -20.54
N TYR A 767 3.69 -3.16 -21.75
CA TYR A 767 4.01 -2.45 -22.97
C TYR A 767 2.75 -2.32 -23.82
N GLU A 768 2.61 -1.20 -24.48
CA GLU A 768 1.58 -1.00 -25.52
C GLU A 768 2.21 -1.23 -26.88
N PHE A 769 1.72 -2.21 -27.59
CA PHE A 769 2.02 -2.45 -28.98
C PHE A 769 0.91 -1.84 -29.83
N SER A 770 1.26 -1.15 -30.91
CA SER A 770 0.30 -0.58 -31.84
C SER A 770 0.66 -0.95 -33.27
N ALA A 771 -0.29 -1.47 -34.01
CA ALA A 771 -0.17 -1.68 -35.44
C ALA A 771 -0.54 -0.41 -36.26
N ALA A 772 -1.23 0.55 -35.61
CA ALA A 772 -1.40 1.87 -36.21
C ALA A 772 -0.22 2.76 -35.83
N ALA A 773 0.32 3.53 -36.76
CA ALA A 773 1.32 4.53 -36.44
C ALA A 773 0.74 5.51 -35.43
N THR A 774 1.15 5.42 -34.16
CA THR A 774 0.87 6.47 -33.16
C THR A 774 1.77 7.69 -33.35
N GLY A 775 2.52 7.74 -34.45
CA GLY A 775 3.33 8.88 -34.84
C GLY A 775 2.57 9.80 -35.74
N LEU A 776 2.57 11.03 -35.39
CA LEU A 776 2.46 12.27 -36.21
C LEU A 776 1.66 12.28 -37.54
N ARG A 777 1.36 11.10 -38.17
CA ARG A 777 0.66 11.02 -39.44
C ARG A 777 -0.85 11.24 -39.36
N ASP A 778 -1.52 10.78 -38.29
CA ASP A 778 -2.99 10.89 -38.20
C ASP A 778 -3.50 12.26 -37.74
N THR A 779 -2.60 13.11 -37.27
CA THR A 779 -2.95 14.49 -36.85
C THR A 779 -2.44 15.56 -37.81
N TYR A 780 -1.70 15.19 -38.86
CA TYR A 780 -1.06 16.15 -39.76
C TYR A 780 -1.47 15.91 -41.21
N ASN A 781 -2.05 16.92 -41.81
CA ASN A 781 -2.28 16.93 -43.25
C ASN A 781 -0.98 17.39 -43.95
N ASN A 782 -0.09 16.45 -44.27
CA ASN A 782 1.19 16.77 -44.89
C ASN A 782 1.05 17.35 -46.32
N ASP A 783 -0.09 17.23 -46.94
CA ASP A 783 -0.40 17.87 -48.21
C ASP A 783 -0.81 19.32 -48.07
N ALA A 784 -1.21 19.74 -46.86
CA ALA A 784 -1.59 21.14 -46.55
C ALA A 784 -0.43 22.11 -46.67
N VAL A 785 0.79 21.69 -46.33
CA VAL A 785 2.01 22.48 -46.47
C VAL A 785 3.10 21.61 -47.06
N GLN A 786 3.73 22.08 -48.15
CA GLN A 786 4.90 21.44 -48.75
C GLN A 786 6.16 22.22 -48.39
N VAL A 787 7.25 21.51 -48.09
CA VAL A 787 8.52 22.11 -47.67
C VAL A 787 9.61 21.79 -48.69
N ARG A 788 10.23 22.81 -49.28
CA ARG A 788 11.43 22.70 -50.15
C ARG A 788 12.63 23.26 -49.40
N VAL A 789 13.75 22.56 -49.48
CA VAL A 789 15.04 23.03 -48.92
C VAL A 789 15.80 23.80 -49.97
N ASP A 790 16.21 25.02 -49.70
CA ASP A 790 17.03 25.91 -50.54
C ASP A 790 18.24 26.40 -49.68
N GLY A 791 19.36 25.69 -49.83
CA GLY A 791 20.48 25.90 -48.93
C GLY A 791 20.11 25.64 -47.48
N LYS A 792 20.22 26.68 -46.62
CA LYS A 792 19.81 26.63 -45.22
C LYS A 792 18.44 27.24 -44.98
N THR A 793 17.67 27.46 -46.03
CA THR A 793 16.33 28.02 -45.94
C THR A 793 15.29 26.96 -46.29
N LEU A 794 14.29 26.78 -45.39
CA LEU A 794 13.13 25.95 -45.63
C LEU A 794 12.03 26.86 -46.21
N VAL A 795 11.60 26.60 -47.44
CA VAL A 795 10.61 27.39 -48.17
C VAL A 795 9.32 26.62 -48.25
N PHE A 796 8.22 27.26 -47.91
CA PHE A 796 6.88 26.69 -47.95
C PHE A 796 6.16 27.04 -49.24
N ASN A 797 5.26 26.14 -49.68
CA ASN A 797 4.44 26.38 -50.85
C ASN A 797 3.40 27.51 -50.68
N GLU A 798 3.09 27.88 -49.44
CA GLU A 798 2.24 29.01 -49.09
C GLU A 798 2.73 29.65 -47.76
N GLU A 799 2.21 30.84 -47.44
CA GLU A 799 2.49 31.45 -46.12
C GLU A 799 1.82 30.64 -45.01
N VAL A 800 2.61 30.19 -44.03
CA VAL A 800 2.13 29.47 -42.88
C VAL A 800 1.88 30.37 -41.69
N ALA A 801 0.84 30.08 -40.91
CA ALA A 801 0.54 30.83 -39.69
C ALA A 801 1.65 30.70 -38.64
N SER A 802 2.25 29.52 -38.53
CA SER A 802 3.40 29.26 -37.65
C SER A 802 4.25 28.13 -38.17
N VAL A 803 5.54 28.20 -37.94
CA VAL A 803 6.48 27.10 -38.15
C VAL A 803 7.44 26.96 -36.98
N SER A 804 7.69 25.73 -36.58
CA SER A 804 8.74 25.36 -35.62
C SER A 804 9.61 24.27 -36.23
N VAL A 805 10.93 24.43 -36.14
CA VAL A 805 11.91 23.50 -36.69
C VAL A 805 12.73 22.93 -35.54
N TYR A 806 12.82 21.62 -35.48
CA TYR A 806 13.52 20.91 -34.42
C TYR A 806 14.65 20.04 -34.97
N THR A 807 15.70 19.85 -34.20
CA THR A 807 16.69 18.80 -34.45
C THR A 807 16.08 17.42 -34.18
N LEU A 808 16.76 16.35 -34.60
CA LEU A 808 16.30 14.98 -34.26
C LEU A 808 16.26 14.69 -32.74
N THR A 809 17.01 15.46 -31.96
CA THR A 809 17.00 15.37 -30.49
C THR A 809 15.90 16.20 -29.82
N GLY A 810 15.00 16.80 -30.62
CA GLY A 810 13.88 17.62 -30.14
C GLY A 810 14.23 19.06 -29.77
N GLN A 811 15.47 19.48 -29.93
CA GLN A 811 15.87 20.86 -29.65
C GLN A 811 15.32 21.81 -30.72
N LEU A 812 14.71 22.92 -30.32
CA LEU A 812 14.21 23.94 -31.25
C LEU A 812 15.38 24.62 -31.95
N ALA A 813 15.42 24.52 -33.31
CA ALA A 813 16.45 25.06 -34.15
C ALA A 813 16.04 26.40 -34.80
N ALA A 814 14.76 26.57 -35.12
CA ALA A 814 14.19 27.79 -35.65
C ALA A 814 12.68 27.85 -35.45
N GLN A 815 12.12 29.06 -35.42
CA GLN A 815 10.68 29.27 -35.44
C GLN A 815 10.33 30.60 -36.10
N ALA A 816 9.14 30.65 -36.68
CA ALA A 816 8.59 31.88 -37.27
C ALA A 816 7.06 31.88 -37.23
N GLN A 817 6.46 33.06 -37.27
CA GLN A 817 5.04 33.30 -37.42
C GLN A 817 4.77 34.03 -38.72
N LYS A 818 3.65 33.70 -39.40
CA LYS A 818 3.28 34.27 -40.72
C LYS A 818 4.48 34.29 -41.66
N ALA A 819 4.97 33.12 -42.04
CA ALA A 819 6.21 32.97 -42.79
C ALA A 819 6.03 32.13 -44.01
N ALA A 820 6.57 32.56 -45.17
CA ALA A 820 6.73 31.76 -46.36
C ALA A 820 8.04 30.95 -46.38
N SER A 821 8.92 31.25 -45.45
CA SER A 821 10.18 30.49 -45.28
C SER A 821 10.78 30.70 -43.89
N VAL A 822 11.66 29.77 -43.46
CA VAL A 822 12.42 29.88 -42.23
C VAL A 822 13.87 29.41 -42.43
N LYS A 823 14.85 30.09 -41.84
CA LYS A 823 16.26 29.73 -42.00
C LYS A 823 16.74 28.97 -40.75
N VAL A 824 17.49 27.88 -40.97
CA VAL A 824 18.18 27.13 -39.95
C VAL A 824 19.66 27.38 -39.94
N SER A 825 20.30 27.29 -38.77
CA SER A 825 21.71 27.67 -38.58
C SER A 825 22.71 26.54 -38.85
N GLY A 826 22.24 25.29 -38.89
CA GLY A 826 23.09 24.10 -39.05
C GLY A 826 22.77 23.24 -40.27
N ASN A 827 23.66 22.28 -40.55
CA ASN A 827 23.38 21.18 -41.48
C ASN A 827 22.87 19.97 -40.71
N GLY A 828 22.08 19.14 -41.32
CA GLY A 828 21.58 17.93 -40.70
C GLY A 828 20.09 17.65 -41.03
N ILE A 829 19.53 16.71 -40.32
CA ILE A 829 18.12 16.37 -40.45
C ILE A 829 17.31 17.17 -39.42
N PHE A 830 16.24 17.79 -39.90
CA PHE A 830 15.33 18.60 -39.10
C PHE A 830 13.89 18.09 -39.23
N ILE A 831 13.13 18.27 -38.19
CA ILE A 831 11.67 18.06 -38.14
C ILE A 831 11.02 19.43 -38.22
N VAL A 832 10.24 19.68 -39.26
CA VAL A 832 9.53 20.94 -39.55
C VAL A 832 8.06 20.74 -39.25
N LYS A 833 7.56 21.44 -38.26
CA LYS A 833 6.12 21.51 -37.94
C LYS A 833 5.59 22.85 -38.41
N ALA A 834 4.72 22.86 -39.42
CA ALA A 834 4.12 24.04 -39.98
C ALA A 834 2.58 24.00 -39.89
N THR A 835 1.96 25.11 -39.52
CA THR A 835 0.50 25.25 -39.43
C THR A 835 0.02 26.30 -40.42
N THR A 836 -0.93 25.93 -41.28
CA THR A 836 -1.52 26.86 -42.28
C THR A 836 -2.34 27.97 -41.64
N MET A 837 -2.68 28.98 -42.38
CA MET A 837 -3.60 30.03 -41.95
C MET A 837 -5.01 29.53 -41.62
N LYS A 838 -5.37 28.33 -42.09
CA LYS A 838 -6.65 27.63 -41.78
C LYS A 838 -6.60 26.77 -40.52
N GLY A 839 -5.41 26.65 -39.90
CA GLY A 839 -5.20 25.84 -38.66
C GLY A 839 -4.82 24.39 -38.94
N GLU A 840 -4.67 23.95 -40.18
CA GLU A 840 -4.15 22.61 -40.54
C GLU A 840 -2.65 22.55 -40.28
N THR A 841 -2.15 21.45 -39.71
CA THR A 841 -0.74 21.27 -39.38
C THR A 841 -0.12 20.17 -40.23
N ALA A 842 1.04 20.43 -40.80
CA ALA A 842 1.89 19.49 -41.49
C ALA A 842 3.22 19.30 -40.74
N VAL A 843 3.80 18.09 -40.81
CA VAL A 843 5.11 17.80 -40.27
C VAL A 843 5.97 17.10 -41.31
N HIS A 844 7.12 17.66 -41.57
CA HIS A 844 8.06 17.16 -42.55
C HIS A 844 9.43 16.88 -41.96
N LYS A 845 10.07 15.81 -42.39
CA LYS A 845 11.47 15.54 -42.14
C LYS A 845 12.29 15.99 -43.34
N VAL A 846 13.21 16.93 -43.13
CA VAL A 846 14.02 17.53 -44.19
C VAL A 846 15.50 17.36 -43.90
N LEU A 847 16.30 17.19 -44.98
CA LEU A 847 17.77 17.18 -44.91
C LEU A 847 18.32 18.52 -45.42
N VAL A 848 18.96 19.29 -44.56
CA VAL A 848 19.68 20.50 -44.90
C VAL A 848 21.19 20.18 -45.00
N LYS A 849 21.79 20.42 -46.19
CA LYS A 849 23.17 20.10 -46.48
C LYS A 849 24.09 21.33 -46.36
#